data_97a7a05aab40c7726712eee1484bc7f4
#
_entry.id   97a7a05aab40c7726712eee1484bc7f4
#
_cell.length_a   1.000
_cell.length_b   1.000
_cell.length_c   1.000
_cell.angle_alpha   90.00
_cell.angle_beta   90.00
_cell.angle_gamma   90.00
#
_symmetry.space_group_name_H-M   'P 1'
#
loop_
_entity.id
_entity.type
_entity.pdbx_description
1 polymer ?
#
loop_
_entity_poly.entity_id
_entity_poly.type
_entity_poly.pdbx_seq_one_letter_code
_entity_poly.pdbx_strand_id
1 'polypeptide(L)'
;MHTSSATDQPPPAAGTEADETWRIRRTAADLDRLGETESIFALGNGWVGWRGVLDEGAPCGMPGSYVNGLHERRELSYPEEGYAFPQESDTVISAPNAALIRLWVGDEPLDIRTGTLRSHERVLDLRTGVLRRDTEWISPSGKGVRIRSTRLVSLPRRLVAAVRYEVEALDAAVELRVCSDLLANEKVPERSDDPRAASVPTDPLTAESYDASGLDGVLVHRTERSGQRVAVAVSHLVDGPDTVTTTGDCTPDRVRLTVTGRLHPGERLRLTKFAAYEWAAVDGVPVDELAALVSAEADAARADGFDALLTDQRAALDAAWQVADVQLDGDQELQQAVRFAMFHLIQAGRPDSDRTISAKGLTGNGYDGHVLWDTESYVLPVLTYLAPAVVRSALTWRHAHLPEARERARELRLTGATFPWRTIGGRECSGYWPAGTAALHVNADIADAVLRYLAATDDQRFLADAGLELLVETARLWHGFGHWSDTGDFHLHGVTGPDEYAALVDDNVFTNLMAKRNLRGAADAAERHPDLAGRLGVDHDEVVGWRAAADAMVVPYDDKRGVHEQAAGFTEQPEWDFANTGEDDYPLLLHFPYLELYRKQVVKQADLVLAMQLCPGEFTAAEKARNLTYYEARTVRDSSLSAAPQAVLAAEVGHLDLAYDLFAESVLQDLADLGDKTADGLHLASLAGAWLALVQGFGGLRDDRGVLSFDPRLPRRIDRLAFSLRWRGHRLRVTLTPTEARYELPDAASDTEVEVWHHGESVRITGAEPVTVPMPQVPDPGPEPASPPGRRPTRRSAD
;
A
#
# COMPACT_ATOMS: atom_id res chain seq x y z
N MET A 1 -18.06 4.91 -49.11
CA MET A 1 -18.99 5.92 -48.62
C MET A 1 -19.88 5.32 -47.54
N HIS A 2 -19.49 5.49 -46.31
CA HIS A 2 -20.36 5.54 -45.14
C HIS A 2 -19.55 6.22 -44.04
N THR A 3 -19.80 7.53 -43.92
CA THR A 3 -19.30 8.38 -42.84
C THR A 3 -20.12 8.07 -41.59
N SER A 4 -19.50 7.44 -40.59
CA SER A 4 -20.05 7.35 -39.25
C SER A 4 -19.64 8.64 -38.51
N SER A 5 -20.60 9.51 -38.28
CA SER A 5 -20.46 10.69 -37.44
C SER A 5 -20.28 10.25 -35.98
N ALA A 6 -19.08 10.44 -35.45
CA ALA A 6 -18.86 10.37 -34.01
C ALA A 6 -19.64 11.53 -33.36
N THR A 7 -20.61 11.19 -32.54
CA THR A 7 -21.39 12.14 -31.73
C THR A 7 -20.46 12.79 -30.71
N ASP A 8 -20.26 14.09 -30.90
CA ASP A 8 -19.63 15.02 -29.96
C ASP A 8 -20.50 15.05 -28.67
N GLN A 9 -20.14 14.31 -27.64
CA GLN A 9 -20.80 14.43 -26.35
C GLN A 9 -20.26 15.68 -25.66
N PRO A 10 -21.13 16.62 -25.24
CA PRO A 10 -20.70 17.75 -24.45
C PRO A 10 -20.11 17.28 -23.12
N PRO A 11 -19.22 18.10 -22.51
CA PRO A 11 -18.68 17.77 -21.20
C PRO A 11 -19.83 17.55 -20.22
N PRO A 12 -19.73 16.53 -19.32
CA PRO A 12 -20.78 16.25 -18.38
C PRO A 12 -21.07 17.49 -17.52
N ALA A 13 -22.35 17.82 -17.38
CA ALA A 13 -22.83 18.84 -16.47
C ALA A 13 -22.23 18.61 -15.06
N ALA A 14 -22.07 19.69 -14.26
CA ALA A 14 -21.61 19.61 -12.90
C ALA A 14 -22.27 18.44 -12.18
N GLY A 15 -21.44 17.46 -11.74
CA GLY A 15 -21.93 16.22 -11.16
C GLY A 15 -22.72 16.48 -9.89
N THR A 16 -23.58 15.55 -9.54
CA THR A 16 -24.24 15.56 -8.23
C THR A 16 -23.17 15.39 -7.13
N GLU A 17 -23.44 15.88 -5.90
CA GLU A 17 -22.54 15.74 -4.75
C GLU A 17 -22.02 14.31 -4.57
N ALA A 18 -22.83 13.28 -4.83
CA ALA A 18 -22.45 11.87 -4.82
C ALA A 18 -21.37 11.53 -5.86
N ASP A 19 -21.24 12.28 -6.96
CA ASP A 19 -20.28 12.06 -8.03
C ASP A 19 -18.90 12.65 -7.67
N GLU A 20 -18.85 13.69 -6.83
CA GLU A 20 -17.59 14.31 -6.40
C GLU A 20 -16.77 13.43 -5.43
N THR A 21 -17.41 12.56 -4.66
CA THR A 21 -16.70 11.62 -3.78
C THR A 21 -15.90 10.53 -4.53
N TRP A 22 -16.04 10.46 -5.85
CA TRP A 22 -15.27 9.58 -6.74
C TRP A 22 -14.10 10.28 -7.42
N ARG A 23 -13.82 11.54 -7.12
CA ARG A 23 -12.82 12.33 -7.84
C ARG A 23 -11.92 13.08 -6.88
N ILE A 24 -10.62 12.95 -7.04
CA ILE A 24 -9.64 13.83 -6.41
C ILE A 24 -9.28 14.92 -7.41
N ARG A 25 -9.55 16.17 -7.06
CA ARG A 25 -9.42 17.32 -7.96
C ARG A 25 -8.42 18.33 -7.42
N ARG A 26 -7.59 18.88 -8.33
CA ARG A 26 -6.71 20.01 -8.07
C ARG A 26 -6.86 21.02 -9.22
N THR A 27 -7.24 22.27 -8.87
CA THR A 27 -7.49 23.35 -9.83
C THR A 27 -6.39 24.41 -9.82
N ALA A 28 -5.41 24.31 -8.93
CA ALA A 28 -4.24 25.18 -8.87
C ALA A 28 -2.97 24.36 -9.14
N ALA A 29 -1.99 25.01 -9.76
CA ALA A 29 -0.64 24.48 -9.88
C ALA A 29 0.18 24.91 -8.66
N ASP A 30 0.04 24.21 -7.54
CA ASP A 30 0.83 24.46 -6.34
C ASP A 30 2.21 23.84 -6.53
N LEU A 31 3.21 24.69 -6.75
CA LEU A 31 4.57 24.26 -7.05
C LEU A 31 5.30 23.75 -5.81
N ASP A 32 4.92 24.22 -4.62
CA ASP A 32 5.55 23.82 -3.35
C ASP A 32 5.10 22.40 -2.92
N ARG A 33 3.93 21.96 -3.41
CA ARG A 33 3.33 20.66 -3.10
C ARG A 33 3.32 19.68 -4.29
N LEU A 34 4.24 19.84 -5.24
CA LEU A 34 4.29 18.98 -6.44
C LEU A 34 4.51 17.50 -6.10
N GLY A 35 5.49 17.20 -5.26
CA GLY A 35 5.82 15.81 -4.91
C GLY A 35 4.66 15.07 -4.24
N GLU A 36 3.93 15.75 -3.35
CA GLU A 36 2.69 15.25 -2.74
C GLU A 36 1.62 15.00 -3.81
N THR A 37 1.35 16.00 -4.65
CA THR A 37 0.35 15.87 -5.73
C THR A 37 0.69 14.73 -6.69
N GLU A 38 1.97 14.52 -6.99
CA GLU A 38 2.44 13.43 -7.85
C GLU A 38 2.21 12.05 -7.22
N SER A 39 2.31 11.92 -5.91
CA SER A 39 1.98 10.70 -5.18
C SER A 39 0.47 10.45 -5.15
N ILE A 40 -0.33 11.47 -4.83
CA ILE A 40 -1.80 11.39 -4.77
C ILE A 40 -2.39 10.98 -6.12
N PHE A 41 -1.82 11.47 -7.22
CA PHE A 41 -2.27 11.19 -8.58
C PHE A 41 -1.54 10.01 -9.24
N ALA A 42 -0.86 9.17 -8.47
CA ALA A 42 -0.21 7.98 -9.00
C ALA A 42 -1.24 6.96 -9.51
N LEU A 43 -0.90 6.31 -10.62
CA LEU A 43 -1.65 5.21 -11.21
C LEU A 43 -0.80 3.95 -11.19
N GLY A 44 -1.42 2.80 -10.95
CA GLY A 44 -0.72 1.52 -10.94
C GLY A 44 -1.63 0.33 -11.17
N ASN A 45 -1.03 -0.86 -11.28
CA ASN A 45 -1.75 -2.12 -11.45
C ASN A 45 -1.07 -3.30 -10.71
N GLY A 46 -0.22 -2.97 -9.72
CA GLY A 46 0.59 -3.96 -8.98
C GLY A 46 1.83 -4.45 -9.72
N TRP A 47 2.01 -4.09 -11.00
CA TRP A 47 3.21 -4.37 -11.79
C TRP A 47 3.90 -3.10 -12.26
N VAL A 48 3.17 -2.21 -12.92
CA VAL A 48 3.65 -0.88 -13.35
C VAL A 48 3.00 0.18 -12.49
N GLY A 49 3.76 1.20 -12.10
CA GLY A 49 3.28 2.40 -11.44
C GLY A 49 3.82 3.67 -12.08
N TRP A 50 2.96 4.62 -12.37
CA TRP A 50 3.30 5.96 -12.83
C TRP A 50 2.92 7.00 -11.80
N ARG A 51 3.87 7.80 -11.38
CA ARG A 51 3.57 8.98 -10.56
C ARG A 51 2.78 10.01 -11.37
N GLY A 52 1.97 10.78 -10.68
CA GLY A 52 1.14 11.80 -11.30
C GLY A 52 1.90 13.07 -11.70
N VAL A 53 3.09 12.97 -12.28
CA VAL A 53 3.86 14.10 -12.78
C VAL A 53 3.14 14.82 -13.94
N LEU A 54 3.50 16.07 -14.21
CA LEU A 54 3.02 16.79 -15.40
C LEU A 54 3.51 16.09 -16.68
N ASP A 55 2.77 16.24 -17.79
CA ASP A 55 3.13 15.59 -19.06
C ASP A 55 4.51 16.04 -19.54
N GLU A 56 4.86 17.30 -19.29
CA GLU A 56 6.13 17.91 -19.68
C GLU A 56 7.34 17.36 -18.88
N GLY A 57 7.09 16.75 -17.72
CA GLY A 57 8.12 16.30 -16.81
C GLY A 57 8.82 17.42 -16.04
N ALA A 58 8.37 18.67 -16.18
CA ALA A 58 8.89 19.82 -15.45
C ALA A 58 7.81 20.94 -15.38
N PRO A 59 7.62 21.60 -14.22
CA PRO A 59 8.30 21.31 -12.95
C PRO A 59 7.89 19.93 -12.38
N CYS A 60 8.74 19.33 -11.56
CA CYS A 60 8.57 18.01 -11.01
C CYS A 60 9.12 17.96 -9.58
N GLY A 61 8.39 17.38 -8.65
CA GLY A 61 8.86 17.12 -7.30
C GLY A 61 9.72 15.86 -7.24
N MET A 62 9.21 14.75 -7.81
CA MET A 62 9.94 13.49 -7.95
C MET A 62 9.43 12.73 -9.18
N PRO A 63 10.27 12.52 -10.22
CA PRO A 63 9.89 11.64 -11.31
C PRO A 63 9.81 10.19 -10.85
N GLY A 64 9.03 9.37 -11.55
CA GLY A 64 8.97 7.94 -11.23
C GLY A 64 8.04 7.18 -12.15
N SER A 65 8.63 6.21 -12.85
CA SER A 65 7.96 5.08 -13.48
C SER A 65 8.53 3.82 -12.83
N TYR A 66 7.73 3.11 -12.06
CA TYR A 66 8.20 1.96 -11.30
C TYR A 66 7.70 0.66 -11.91
N VAL A 67 8.54 -0.38 -11.86
CA VAL A 67 8.14 -1.77 -12.14
C VAL A 67 8.41 -2.58 -10.88
N ASN A 68 7.41 -3.31 -10.43
CA ASN A 68 7.46 -4.03 -9.15
C ASN A 68 8.63 -5.02 -9.12
N GLY A 69 9.50 -4.86 -8.12
CA GLY A 69 10.69 -5.69 -7.94
C GLY A 69 11.94 -5.22 -8.71
N LEU A 70 11.83 -4.20 -9.57
CA LEU A 70 13.01 -3.58 -10.21
C LEU A 70 13.77 -2.72 -9.21
N HIS A 71 15.04 -3.06 -8.97
CA HIS A 71 15.88 -2.37 -7.99
C HIS A 71 17.35 -2.40 -8.41
N GLU A 72 18.13 -1.51 -7.82
CA GLU A 72 19.59 -1.60 -7.83
C GLU A 72 20.11 -1.91 -6.44
N ARG A 73 21.27 -2.53 -6.37
CA ARG A 73 21.90 -2.93 -5.12
C ARG A 73 23.03 -1.97 -4.77
N ARG A 74 23.09 -1.58 -3.49
CA ARG A 74 24.14 -0.72 -2.95
C ARG A 74 24.82 -1.37 -1.74
N GLU A 75 26.10 -1.06 -1.53
CA GLU A 75 26.81 -1.48 -0.34
C GLU A 75 26.37 -0.66 0.89
N LEU A 76 26.29 -1.35 2.03
CA LEU A 76 26.12 -0.73 3.32
C LEU A 76 27.51 -0.56 3.98
N SER A 77 27.83 0.68 4.37
CA SER A 77 29.09 0.98 5.03
C SER A 77 28.88 1.12 6.53
N TYR A 78 29.73 0.46 7.31
CA TYR A 78 29.73 0.55 8.77
C TYR A 78 31.07 1.10 9.28
N PRO A 79 31.08 1.99 10.30
CA PRO A 79 32.31 2.40 10.95
C PRO A 79 33.06 1.24 11.60
N GLU A 80 32.31 0.25 12.13
CA GLU A 80 32.81 -1.00 12.68
C GLU A 80 31.90 -2.13 12.17
N GLU A 81 32.50 -3.14 11.54
CA GLU A 81 31.77 -4.31 11.06
C GLU A 81 31.49 -5.30 12.19
N GLY A 82 30.28 -5.87 12.17
CA GLY A 82 29.85 -6.95 13.05
C GLY A 82 29.48 -8.22 12.28
N TYR A 83 29.55 -9.34 12.98
CA TYR A 83 29.10 -10.61 12.42
C TYR A 83 27.61 -10.54 12.05
N ALA A 84 27.26 -11.06 10.87
CA ALA A 84 25.91 -11.07 10.34
C ALA A 84 25.27 -9.67 10.10
N PHE A 85 26.06 -8.60 10.03
CA PHE A 85 25.55 -7.32 9.54
C PHE A 85 25.25 -7.44 8.04
N PRO A 86 24.09 -6.97 7.56
CA PRO A 86 23.79 -6.91 6.14
C PRO A 86 24.86 -6.06 5.42
N GLN A 87 25.41 -6.57 4.33
CA GLN A 87 26.48 -5.90 3.58
C GLN A 87 25.95 -5.07 2.41
N GLU A 88 24.74 -5.36 1.96
CA GLU A 88 24.11 -4.75 0.81
C GLU A 88 22.65 -4.39 1.12
N SER A 89 22.13 -3.40 0.42
CA SER A 89 20.71 -3.03 0.46
C SER A 89 20.20 -2.86 -0.96
N ASP A 90 19.00 -3.33 -1.22
CA ASP A 90 18.27 -3.06 -2.45
C ASP A 90 17.66 -1.65 -2.38
N THR A 91 17.62 -0.94 -3.50
CA THR A 91 16.93 0.35 -3.62
C THR A 91 16.11 0.37 -4.89
N VAL A 92 14.81 0.68 -4.78
CA VAL A 92 13.96 0.79 -5.95
C VAL A 92 14.48 1.88 -6.91
N ILE A 93 14.48 1.60 -8.19
CA ILE A 93 14.87 2.54 -9.24
C ILE A 93 13.74 2.80 -10.21
N SER A 94 13.75 3.97 -10.85
CA SER A 94 12.84 4.26 -11.95
C SER A 94 13.23 3.44 -13.17
N ALA A 95 12.24 2.74 -13.75
CA ALA A 95 12.33 2.23 -15.10
C ALA A 95 12.33 3.40 -16.10
N PRO A 96 12.70 3.19 -17.38
CA PRO A 96 12.60 4.24 -18.39
C PRO A 96 11.20 4.86 -18.43
N ASN A 97 11.14 6.19 -18.32
CA ASN A 97 9.89 6.94 -18.19
C ASN A 97 9.21 7.15 -19.54
N ALA A 98 8.07 6.50 -19.77
CA ALA A 98 7.27 6.65 -20.97
C ALA A 98 6.11 7.66 -20.82
N ALA A 99 5.91 8.26 -19.64
CA ALA A 99 4.80 9.21 -19.43
C ALA A 99 5.05 10.60 -20.03
N LEU A 100 6.26 10.89 -20.49
CA LEU A 100 6.69 12.22 -20.91
C LEU A 100 6.18 12.61 -22.31
N ILE A 101 5.52 13.78 -22.39
CA ILE A 101 5.11 14.43 -23.65
C ILE A 101 5.33 15.93 -23.48
N ARG A 102 6.27 16.48 -24.22
CA ARG A 102 6.66 17.90 -24.18
C ARG A 102 6.10 18.65 -25.37
N LEU A 103 5.60 19.86 -25.13
CA LEU A 103 5.00 20.72 -26.13
C LEU A 103 5.81 22.01 -26.29
N TRP A 104 6.03 22.41 -27.53
CA TRP A 104 6.49 23.74 -27.89
C TRP A 104 5.44 24.44 -28.75
N VAL A 105 5.17 25.71 -28.43
CA VAL A 105 4.32 26.62 -29.23
C VAL A 105 5.23 27.64 -29.89
N GLY A 106 5.51 27.43 -31.19
CA GLY A 106 6.66 28.05 -31.84
C GLY A 106 7.96 27.53 -31.25
N ASP A 107 8.80 28.44 -30.74
CA ASP A 107 10.06 28.10 -30.05
C ASP A 107 9.92 28.08 -28.50
N GLU A 108 8.72 28.31 -27.97
CA GLU A 108 8.46 28.46 -26.55
C GLU A 108 7.97 27.11 -25.95
N PRO A 109 8.72 26.50 -25.01
CA PRO A 109 8.26 25.28 -24.36
C PRO A 109 7.07 25.59 -23.44
N LEU A 110 6.11 24.70 -23.43
CA LEU A 110 5.06 24.71 -22.41
C LEU A 110 5.70 24.49 -21.03
N ASP A 111 5.59 25.51 -20.19
CA ASP A 111 5.99 25.48 -18.80
C ASP A 111 4.97 26.28 -17.99
N ILE A 112 4.33 25.67 -17.02
CA ILE A 112 3.32 26.33 -16.18
C ILE A 112 3.87 27.49 -15.34
N ARG A 113 5.21 27.59 -15.21
CA ARG A 113 5.91 28.70 -14.53
C ARG A 113 6.08 29.92 -15.42
N THR A 114 5.89 29.77 -16.73
CA THR A 114 6.09 30.84 -17.74
C THR A 114 4.81 31.06 -18.54
N GLY A 115 4.68 32.22 -19.20
CA GLY A 115 3.46 32.58 -19.90
C GLY A 115 2.31 32.89 -18.93
N THR A 116 1.08 32.65 -19.39
CA THR A 116 -0.13 32.87 -18.58
C THR A 116 -0.98 31.60 -18.53
N LEU A 117 -1.16 31.06 -17.34
CA LEU A 117 -2.05 29.92 -17.09
C LEU A 117 -3.48 30.46 -16.88
N ARG A 118 -4.35 30.32 -17.91
CA ARG A 118 -5.76 30.77 -17.83
C ARG A 118 -6.61 29.83 -17.01
N SER A 119 -6.38 28.53 -17.16
CA SER A 119 -7.01 27.47 -16.36
C SER A 119 -6.07 26.29 -16.23
N HIS A 120 -6.19 25.58 -15.12
CA HIS A 120 -5.47 24.33 -14.89
C HIS A 120 -6.30 23.46 -13.99
N GLU A 121 -6.63 22.27 -14.44
CA GLU A 121 -7.34 21.28 -13.67
C GLU A 121 -6.73 19.90 -13.88
N ARG A 122 -6.57 19.18 -12.78
CA ARG A 122 -6.21 17.76 -12.75
C ARG A 122 -7.22 17.00 -11.94
N VAL A 123 -7.68 15.87 -12.45
CA VAL A 123 -8.69 15.02 -11.83
C VAL A 123 -8.26 13.57 -11.89
N LEU A 124 -8.08 12.94 -10.75
CA LEU A 124 -8.02 11.49 -10.62
C LEU A 124 -9.45 10.97 -10.42
N ASP A 125 -9.95 10.24 -11.40
CA ASP A 125 -11.26 9.60 -11.36
C ASP A 125 -11.08 8.18 -10.81
N LEU A 126 -11.45 7.97 -9.54
CA LEU A 126 -11.28 6.72 -8.80
C LEU A 126 -12.15 5.58 -9.35
N ARG A 127 -13.26 5.93 -10.00
CA ARG A 127 -14.20 4.95 -10.56
C ARG A 127 -13.74 4.39 -11.89
N THR A 128 -13.01 5.19 -12.66
CA THR A 128 -12.51 4.79 -13.98
C THR A 128 -11.01 4.52 -14.00
N GLY A 129 -10.29 4.89 -12.94
CA GLY A 129 -8.84 4.68 -12.83
C GLY A 129 -8.03 5.47 -13.84
N VAL A 130 -8.44 6.72 -14.11
CA VAL A 130 -7.75 7.59 -15.05
C VAL A 130 -7.38 8.92 -14.41
N LEU A 131 -6.23 9.44 -14.79
CA LEU A 131 -5.82 10.81 -14.48
C LEU A 131 -6.07 11.69 -15.70
N ARG A 132 -6.91 12.71 -15.53
CA ARG A 132 -7.21 13.71 -16.55
C ARG A 132 -6.57 15.03 -16.20
N ARG A 133 -6.14 15.77 -17.24
CA ARG A 133 -5.69 17.16 -17.17
C ARG A 133 -6.39 17.96 -18.24
N ASP A 134 -6.81 19.19 -17.90
CA ASP A 134 -7.31 20.21 -18.82
C ASP A 134 -6.63 21.55 -18.45
N THR A 135 -5.91 22.15 -19.39
CA THR A 135 -5.09 23.32 -19.14
C THR A 135 -5.17 24.28 -20.33
N GLU A 136 -5.49 25.54 -20.08
CA GLU A 136 -5.35 26.63 -21.05
C GLU A 136 -4.13 27.48 -20.72
N TRP A 137 -3.18 27.52 -21.64
CA TRP A 137 -1.93 28.23 -21.47
C TRP A 137 -1.69 29.20 -22.62
N ILE A 138 -1.29 30.42 -22.29
CA ILE A 138 -0.87 31.45 -23.23
C ILE A 138 0.64 31.56 -23.17
N SER A 139 1.33 31.30 -24.29
CA SER A 139 2.77 31.43 -24.38
C SER A 139 3.23 32.89 -24.14
N PRO A 140 4.48 33.12 -23.76
CA PRO A 140 5.03 34.48 -23.63
C PRO A 140 4.85 35.35 -24.87
N SER A 141 4.82 34.77 -26.07
CA SER A 141 4.52 35.48 -27.34
C SER A 141 3.01 35.72 -27.56
N GLY A 142 2.14 35.33 -26.63
CA GLY A 142 0.69 35.57 -26.68
C GLY A 142 -0.12 34.55 -27.48
N LYS A 143 0.45 33.40 -27.82
CA LYS A 143 -0.26 32.32 -28.52
C LYS A 143 -0.95 31.38 -27.52
N GLY A 144 -2.26 31.22 -27.67
CA GLY A 144 -3.09 30.40 -26.78
C GLY A 144 -3.26 28.96 -27.26
N VAL A 145 -3.07 28.00 -26.35
CA VAL A 145 -3.36 26.59 -26.58
C VAL A 145 -4.11 25.99 -25.41
N ARG A 146 -4.97 25.01 -25.72
CA ARG A 146 -5.58 24.15 -24.72
C ARG A 146 -5.01 22.77 -24.82
N ILE A 147 -4.58 22.24 -23.68
CA ILE A 147 -4.02 20.89 -23.56
C ILE A 147 -4.99 20.02 -22.76
N ARG A 148 -5.31 18.85 -23.28
CA ARG A 148 -6.03 17.81 -22.56
C ARG A 148 -5.21 16.53 -22.58
N SER A 149 -4.95 15.97 -21.41
CA SER A 149 -4.37 14.64 -21.33
C SER A 149 -5.22 13.69 -20.51
N THR A 150 -5.19 12.41 -20.88
CA THR A 150 -5.81 11.31 -20.14
C THR A 150 -4.80 10.18 -20.05
N ARG A 151 -4.46 9.77 -18.83
CA ARG A 151 -3.52 8.69 -18.55
C ARG A 151 -4.21 7.53 -17.88
N LEU A 152 -3.77 6.31 -18.17
CA LEU A 152 -4.13 5.10 -17.45
C LEU A 152 -2.93 4.14 -17.34
N VAL A 153 -2.90 3.35 -16.27
CA VAL A 153 -2.10 2.12 -16.15
C VAL A 153 -3.11 0.98 -16.11
N SER A 154 -3.03 0.08 -17.07
CA SER A 154 -4.10 -0.90 -17.32
C SER A 154 -4.13 -1.98 -16.22
N LEU A 155 -5.23 -2.10 -15.50
CA LEU A 155 -5.46 -3.19 -14.55
C LEU A 155 -5.56 -4.57 -15.25
N PRO A 156 -6.30 -4.72 -16.37
CA PRO A 156 -6.38 -6.01 -17.08
C PRO A 156 -5.06 -6.41 -17.73
N ARG A 157 -4.35 -5.45 -18.34
CA ARG A 157 -3.10 -5.72 -19.06
C ARG A 157 -1.89 -5.36 -18.23
N ARG A 158 -1.27 -6.35 -17.64
CA ARG A 158 -0.16 -6.23 -16.66
C ARG A 158 0.93 -5.26 -17.11
N LEU A 159 1.35 -5.31 -18.35
CA LEU A 159 2.52 -4.60 -18.87
C LEU A 159 2.18 -3.19 -19.37
N VAL A 160 0.90 -2.86 -19.61
CA VAL A 160 0.47 -1.75 -20.44
C VAL A 160 0.09 -0.51 -19.63
N ALA A 161 0.63 0.63 -20.07
CA ALA A 161 0.18 1.97 -19.69
C ALA A 161 -0.06 2.81 -20.96
N ALA A 162 -0.90 3.85 -20.89
CA ALA A 162 -1.21 4.67 -22.06
C ALA A 162 -1.51 6.14 -21.69
N VAL A 163 -1.19 7.03 -22.62
CA VAL A 163 -1.51 8.47 -22.56
C VAL A 163 -2.17 8.89 -23.87
N ARG A 164 -3.34 9.54 -23.76
CA ARG A 164 -3.92 10.32 -24.86
C ARG A 164 -3.67 11.79 -24.57
N TYR A 165 -3.00 12.50 -25.47
CA TYR A 165 -2.61 13.90 -25.33
C TYR A 165 -3.15 14.69 -26.52
N GLU A 166 -3.91 15.75 -26.23
CA GLU A 166 -4.55 16.59 -27.25
C GLU A 166 -4.12 18.05 -27.07
N VAL A 167 -3.79 18.71 -28.17
CA VAL A 167 -3.50 20.14 -28.22
C VAL A 167 -4.46 20.81 -29.21
N GLU A 168 -5.11 21.88 -28.78
CA GLU A 168 -6.02 22.71 -29.54
C GLU A 168 -5.48 24.15 -29.62
N ALA A 169 -5.42 24.74 -30.80
CA ALA A 169 -5.12 26.15 -30.99
C ALA A 169 -6.35 27.00 -30.64
N LEU A 170 -6.21 28.03 -29.75
CA LEU A 170 -7.33 28.81 -29.27
C LEU A 170 -7.63 30.03 -30.19
N ASP A 171 -6.77 31.03 -30.15
CA ASP A 171 -7.09 32.36 -30.68
C ASP A 171 -6.37 32.66 -32.02
N ALA A 172 -5.28 32.01 -32.34
CA ALA A 172 -4.45 32.23 -33.51
C ALA A 172 -3.85 30.93 -34.04
N ALA A 173 -3.41 30.96 -35.29
CA ALA A 173 -2.64 29.83 -35.86
C ALA A 173 -1.29 29.70 -35.14
N VAL A 174 -0.96 28.45 -34.74
CA VAL A 174 0.25 28.13 -33.98
C VAL A 174 1.07 27.05 -34.70
N GLU A 175 2.37 27.22 -34.72
CA GLU A 175 3.31 26.15 -35.07
C GLU A 175 3.55 25.34 -33.78
N LEU A 176 3.39 24.04 -33.87
CA LEU A 176 3.56 23.13 -32.74
C LEU A 176 4.69 22.13 -32.99
N ARG A 177 5.37 21.81 -31.91
CA ARG A 177 6.26 20.65 -31.83
C ARG A 177 5.92 19.88 -30.57
N VAL A 178 5.45 18.64 -30.71
CA VAL A 178 5.16 17.72 -29.64
C VAL A 178 6.23 16.63 -29.63
N CYS A 179 6.95 16.48 -28.51
CA CYS A 179 7.98 15.46 -28.34
C CYS A 179 7.50 14.43 -27.34
N SER A 180 7.25 13.23 -27.81
CA SER A 180 6.96 12.06 -26.97
C SER A 180 8.26 11.34 -26.66
N ASP A 181 8.66 11.35 -25.38
CA ASP A 181 9.91 10.76 -24.92
C ASP A 181 9.66 9.44 -24.19
N LEU A 182 10.55 8.48 -24.40
CA LEU A 182 10.86 7.38 -23.50
C LEU A 182 12.28 7.65 -23.01
N LEU A 183 12.46 7.88 -21.69
CA LEU A 183 13.70 8.39 -21.12
C LEU A 183 14.17 7.52 -19.96
N ALA A 184 15.35 6.93 -20.08
CA ALA A 184 16.06 6.26 -18.99
C ALA A 184 16.95 7.26 -18.21
N ASN A 185 17.37 6.89 -17.01
CA ASN A 185 18.27 7.66 -16.16
C ASN A 185 17.81 9.12 -15.98
N GLU A 186 16.50 9.30 -15.75
CA GLU A 186 15.92 10.61 -15.52
C GLU A 186 16.48 11.20 -14.21
N LYS A 187 16.95 12.43 -14.27
CA LYS A 187 17.54 13.09 -13.10
C LYS A 187 16.47 13.34 -12.05
N VAL A 188 16.76 12.88 -10.83
CA VAL A 188 15.94 13.13 -9.67
C VAL A 188 16.42 14.43 -9.03
N PRO A 189 15.53 15.36 -8.64
CA PRO A 189 15.90 16.55 -7.88
C PRO A 189 16.62 16.16 -6.57
N GLU A 190 17.65 16.89 -6.20
CA GLU A 190 18.32 16.73 -4.91
C GLU A 190 17.31 16.96 -3.78
N ARG A 191 17.24 16.02 -2.84
CA ARG A 191 16.32 16.04 -1.71
C ARG A 191 17.05 16.17 -0.39
N SER A 192 16.25 16.52 0.62
CA SER A 192 16.60 16.88 1.99
C SER A 192 17.51 15.87 2.69
N ASP A 193 18.15 16.38 3.75
CA ASP A 193 19.06 15.69 4.69
C ASP A 193 18.37 14.59 5.56
N ASP A 194 17.15 14.14 5.27
CA ASP A 194 16.51 13.05 6.02
C ASP A 194 17.22 11.72 5.69
N PRO A 195 17.89 11.09 6.68
CA PRO A 195 18.60 9.82 6.47
C PRO A 195 17.69 8.65 6.12
N ARG A 196 16.36 8.86 6.16
CA ARG A 196 15.34 7.87 5.75
C ARG A 196 14.89 8.09 4.30
N ALA A 197 15.27 9.21 3.68
CA ALA A 197 15.05 9.44 2.26
C ALA A 197 15.91 8.45 1.46
N ALA A 198 15.31 7.88 0.40
CA ALA A 198 16.00 6.93 -0.45
C ALA A 198 17.25 7.56 -1.06
N SER A 199 18.38 6.88 -0.95
CA SER A 199 19.56 7.23 -1.75
C SER A 199 19.35 6.73 -3.17
N VAL A 200 18.90 7.60 -4.07
CA VAL A 200 18.70 7.23 -5.48
C VAL A 200 20.08 7.11 -6.15
N PRO A 201 20.44 5.94 -6.72
CA PRO A 201 21.67 5.80 -7.48
C PRO A 201 21.66 6.74 -8.69
N THR A 202 22.80 7.37 -8.97
CA THR A 202 22.96 8.18 -10.18
C THR A 202 23.17 7.25 -11.36
N ASP A 203 22.34 7.42 -12.43
CA ASP A 203 22.40 6.66 -13.67
C ASP A 203 22.48 5.13 -13.44
N PRO A 204 21.48 4.50 -12.76
CA PRO A 204 21.54 3.10 -12.36
C PRO A 204 21.39 2.11 -13.52
N LEU A 205 21.06 2.59 -14.72
CA LEU A 205 20.72 1.80 -15.89
C LEU A 205 21.74 1.94 -17.00
N THR A 206 22.33 0.84 -17.44
CA THR A 206 23.25 0.78 -18.59
C THR A 206 22.51 0.25 -19.81
N ALA A 207 22.53 0.98 -20.92
CA ALA A 207 21.88 0.59 -22.17
C ALA A 207 22.48 -0.67 -22.78
N GLU A 208 21.65 -1.65 -23.14
CA GLU A 208 22.03 -2.86 -23.88
C GLU A 208 21.50 -2.85 -25.32
N SER A 209 20.28 -2.32 -25.53
CA SER A 209 19.68 -2.18 -26.85
C SER A 209 18.74 -0.98 -26.88
N TYR A 210 18.70 -0.30 -28.01
CA TYR A 210 17.76 0.81 -28.26
C TYR A 210 17.46 0.91 -29.76
N ASP A 211 16.20 1.15 -30.08
CA ASP A 211 15.75 1.34 -31.46
C ASP A 211 14.57 2.32 -31.53
N ALA A 212 14.46 3.00 -32.68
CA ALA A 212 13.33 3.83 -33.03
C ALA A 212 13.00 3.65 -34.53
N SER A 213 11.80 3.19 -34.82
CA SER A 213 11.34 2.91 -36.17
C SER A 213 9.91 3.44 -36.37
N GLY A 214 9.77 4.46 -37.28
CA GLY A 214 8.48 5.04 -37.57
C GLY A 214 7.83 5.71 -36.34
N LEU A 215 6.75 5.12 -35.84
CA LEU A 215 6.02 5.61 -34.67
C LEU A 215 6.34 4.80 -33.38
N ASP A 216 7.29 3.88 -33.45
CA ASP A 216 7.56 2.90 -32.41
C ASP A 216 8.99 3.05 -31.90
N GLY A 217 9.26 2.60 -30.69
CA GLY A 217 10.60 2.56 -30.15
C GLY A 217 10.73 1.73 -28.91
N VAL A 218 11.94 1.27 -28.61
CA VAL A 218 12.23 0.41 -27.47
C VAL A 218 13.58 0.77 -26.83
N LEU A 219 13.65 0.69 -25.51
CA LEU A 219 14.89 0.76 -24.73
C LEU A 219 15.00 -0.51 -23.90
N VAL A 220 16.18 -1.10 -23.91
CA VAL A 220 16.55 -2.20 -23.01
C VAL A 220 17.79 -1.81 -22.24
N HIS A 221 17.69 -1.86 -20.92
CA HIS A 221 18.76 -1.49 -20.01
C HIS A 221 18.98 -2.61 -19.00
N ARG A 222 20.18 -2.65 -18.43
CA ARG A 222 20.50 -3.51 -17.29
C ARG A 222 20.95 -2.68 -16.09
N THR A 223 20.66 -3.20 -14.92
CA THR A 223 21.25 -2.75 -13.65
C THR A 223 22.68 -3.26 -13.54
N GLU A 224 23.51 -2.58 -12.76
CA GLU A 224 24.92 -2.93 -12.63
C GLU A 224 25.16 -4.10 -11.65
N ARG A 225 24.51 -4.06 -10.47
CA ARG A 225 24.78 -4.98 -9.36
C ARG A 225 23.65 -5.95 -9.09
N SER A 226 22.40 -5.54 -9.24
CA SER A 226 21.26 -6.42 -8.95
C SER A 226 21.04 -7.51 -10.00
N GLY A 227 21.69 -7.37 -11.17
CA GLY A 227 21.60 -8.37 -12.23
C GLY A 227 20.23 -8.45 -12.89
N GLN A 228 19.56 -7.31 -13.04
CA GLN A 228 18.26 -7.22 -13.68
C GLN A 228 18.35 -6.51 -15.04
N ARG A 229 17.46 -6.90 -15.95
CA ARG A 229 17.29 -6.27 -17.26
C ARG A 229 15.87 -5.76 -17.36
N VAL A 230 15.68 -4.49 -17.69
CA VAL A 230 14.37 -3.86 -17.93
C VAL A 230 14.25 -3.44 -19.37
N ALA A 231 13.12 -3.77 -19.99
CA ALA A 231 12.75 -3.33 -21.32
C ALA A 231 11.47 -2.51 -21.29
N VAL A 232 11.44 -1.42 -22.04
CA VAL A 232 10.25 -0.57 -22.22
C VAL A 232 10.11 -0.23 -23.69
N ALA A 233 8.93 -0.51 -24.24
CA ALA A 233 8.58 -0.12 -25.60
C ALA A 233 7.46 0.92 -25.60
N VAL A 234 7.46 1.76 -26.62
CA VAL A 234 6.40 2.73 -26.90
C VAL A 234 5.93 2.60 -28.34
N SER A 235 4.62 2.75 -28.53
CA SER A 235 3.98 2.75 -29.85
C SER A 235 2.94 3.87 -29.89
N HIS A 236 2.73 4.52 -31.06
CA HIS A 236 1.94 5.74 -31.12
C HIS A 236 0.87 5.72 -32.22
N LEU A 237 -0.19 6.49 -31.97
CA LEU A 237 -1.13 6.96 -33.00
C LEU A 237 -1.09 8.47 -33.02
N VAL A 238 -1.07 9.03 -34.23
CA VAL A 238 -1.09 10.49 -34.45
C VAL A 238 -2.29 10.83 -35.34
N ASP A 239 -3.13 11.74 -34.86
CA ASP A 239 -4.31 12.24 -35.57
C ASP A 239 -4.31 13.77 -35.56
N GLY A 240 -4.42 14.38 -36.73
CA GLY A 240 -4.36 15.83 -36.87
C GLY A 240 -4.49 16.28 -38.32
N PRO A 241 -4.35 17.58 -38.62
CA PRO A 241 -4.37 18.11 -39.97
C PRO A 241 -3.29 17.47 -40.87
N ASP A 242 -3.52 17.48 -42.18
CA ASP A 242 -2.59 16.95 -43.19
C ASP A 242 -1.18 17.59 -43.17
N THR A 243 -1.02 18.70 -42.48
CA THR A 243 0.27 19.41 -42.32
C THR A 243 1.17 18.77 -41.26
N VAL A 244 0.67 17.78 -40.53
CA VAL A 244 1.40 17.10 -39.44
C VAL A 244 2.45 16.16 -40.04
N THR A 245 3.67 16.24 -39.52
CA THR A 245 4.78 15.35 -39.87
C THR A 245 5.38 14.73 -38.62
N THR A 246 5.94 13.55 -38.77
CA THR A 246 6.53 12.78 -37.69
C THR A 246 7.97 12.38 -37.99
N THR A 247 8.85 12.45 -36.99
CA THR A 247 10.23 11.95 -37.06
C THR A 247 10.58 11.24 -35.76
N GLY A 248 11.24 10.08 -35.88
CA GLY A 248 11.76 9.32 -34.74
C GLY A 248 13.27 9.44 -34.61
N ASP A 249 13.79 9.54 -33.42
CA ASP A 249 15.23 9.44 -33.11
C ASP A 249 15.46 8.66 -31.83
N CYS A 250 16.63 8.04 -31.67
CA CYS A 250 17.03 7.36 -30.45
C CYS A 250 18.49 7.58 -30.07
N THR A 251 18.76 7.51 -28.80
CA THR A 251 20.09 7.46 -28.18
C THR A 251 20.09 6.33 -27.14
N PRO A 252 21.22 5.94 -26.54
CA PRO A 252 21.23 4.90 -25.51
C PRO A 252 20.17 5.05 -24.44
N ASP A 253 19.89 6.26 -23.95
CA ASP A 253 18.97 6.53 -22.85
C ASP A 253 17.66 7.20 -23.30
N ARG A 254 17.42 7.40 -24.58
CA ARG A 254 16.20 8.08 -25.02
C ARG A 254 15.71 7.57 -26.38
N VAL A 255 14.42 7.30 -26.45
CA VAL A 255 13.65 7.27 -27.70
C VAL A 255 12.77 8.51 -27.73
N ARG A 256 12.72 9.20 -28.88
CA ARG A 256 11.86 10.37 -29.09
C ARG A 256 11.09 10.27 -30.39
N LEU A 257 9.78 10.40 -30.32
CA LEU A 257 8.93 10.73 -31.46
C LEU A 257 8.67 12.24 -31.43
N THR A 258 9.04 12.96 -32.50
CA THR A 258 8.73 14.38 -32.69
C THR A 258 7.61 14.52 -33.71
N VAL A 259 6.53 15.18 -33.31
CA VAL A 259 5.38 15.52 -34.16
C VAL A 259 5.37 17.04 -34.36
N THR A 260 5.44 17.51 -35.59
CA THR A 260 5.38 18.93 -35.91
C THR A 260 4.22 19.22 -36.84
N GLY A 261 3.61 20.39 -36.67
CA GLY A 261 2.49 20.81 -37.50
C GLY A 261 2.05 22.22 -37.20
N ARG A 262 1.16 22.74 -38.02
CA ARG A 262 0.51 24.03 -37.81
C ARG A 262 -0.97 23.79 -37.58
N LEU A 263 -1.48 24.35 -36.48
CA LEU A 263 -2.91 24.34 -36.15
C LEU A 263 -3.51 25.73 -36.36
N HIS A 264 -4.66 25.80 -36.97
CA HIS A 264 -5.51 26.98 -37.00
C HIS A 264 -6.46 26.97 -35.77
N PRO A 265 -7.05 28.12 -35.43
CA PRO A 265 -7.99 28.18 -34.29
C PRO A 265 -9.10 27.12 -34.37
N GLY A 266 -9.25 26.33 -33.32
CA GLY A 266 -10.19 25.21 -33.22
C GLY A 266 -9.68 23.88 -33.79
N GLU A 267 -8.57 23.86 -34.52
CA GLU A 267 -7.96 22.62 -34.97
C GLU A 267 -7.21 21.94 -33.83
N ARG A 268 -7.17 20.61 -33.88
CA ARG A 268 -6.58 19.76 -32.83
C ARG A 268 -5.55 18.80 -33.40
N LEU A 269 -4.49 18.58 -32.62
CA LEU A 269 -3.54 17.50 -32.76
C LEU A 269 -3.72 16.54 -31.59
N ARG A 270 -3.92 15.24 -31.88
CA ARG A 270 -4.00 14.18 -30.89
C ARG A 270 -2.83 13.22 -31.08
N LEU A 271 -2.10 13.00 -29.99
CA LEU A 271 -1.07 11.98 -29.90
C LEU A 271 -1.55 10.95 -28.85
N THR A 272 -1.64 9.69 -29.25
CA THR A 272 -1.88 8.60 -28.28
C THR A 272 -0.63 7.74 -28.22
N LYS A 273 -0.10 7.57 -27.01
CA LYS A 273 1.06 6.75 -26.69
C LYS A 273 0.63 5.53 -25.92
N PHE A 274 1.12 4.38 -26.32
CA PHE A 274 1.00 3.10 -25.62
C PHE A 274 2.39 2.68 -25.19
N ALA A 275 2.55 2.29 -23.92
CA ALA A 275 3.81 1.85 -23.37
C ALA A 275 3.66 0.45 -22.77
N ALA A 276 4.69 -0.38 -22.91
CA ALA A 276 4.75 -1.69 -22.25
C ALA A 276 6.08 -1.86 -21.52
N TYR A 277 6.00 -2.46 -20.31
CA TYR A 277 7.11 -2.60 -19.36
C TYR A 277 7.27 -4.04 -18.93
N GLU A 278 8.49 -4.55 -18.99
CA GLU A 278 8.83 -5.85 -18.38
C GLU A 278 10.28 -5.83 -17.90
N TRP A 279 10.58 -6.66 -16.89
CA TRP A 279 11.95 -6.92 -16.50
C TRP A 279 12.20 -8.41 -16.25
N ALA A 280 13.45 -8.83 -16.35
CA ALA A 280 13.88 -10.19 -16.08
C ALA A 280 15.29 -10.19 -15.47
N ALA A 281 15.70 -11.32 -14.86
CA ALA A 281 17.11 -11.51 -14.53
C ALA A 281 17.95 -11.51 -15.82
N VAL A 282 19.17 -10.94 -15.75
CA VAL A 282 20.07 -10.82 -16.91
C VAL A 282 20.35 -12.20 -17.55
N ASP A 283 20.49 -13.23 -16.72
CA ASP A 283 20.74 -14.60 -17.17
C ASP A 283 19.44 -15.37 -17.54
N GLY A 284 18.26 -14.74 -17.35
CA GLY A 284 16.96 -15.40 -17.57
C GLY A 284 16.43 -15.27 -19.00
N VAL A 285 16.30 -14.05 -19.51
CA VAL A 285 15.70 -13.77 -20.83
C VAL A 285 16.67 -12.97 -21.70
N PRO A 286 16.94 -13.39 -22.95
CA PRO A 286 17.77 -12.64 -23.88
C PRO A 286 17.25 -11.22 -24.16
N VAL A 287 18.15 -10.30 -24.50
CA VAL A 287 17.84 -8.90 -24.81
C VAL A 287 16.77 -8.78 -25.89
N ASP A 288 16.96 -9.50 -26.99
CA ASP A 288 16.07 -9.43 -28.16
C ASP A 288 14.67 -10.01 -27.86
N GLU A 289 14.59 -11.06 -27.04
CA GLU A 289 13.31 -11.67 -26.62
C GLU A 289 12.52 -10.72 -25.71
N LEU A 290 13.20 -10.08 -24.75
CA LEU A 290 12.55 -9.12 -23.85
C LEU A 290 12.09 -7.86 -24.61
N ALA A 291 12.92 -7.37 -25.54
CA ALA A 291 12.57 -6.25 -26.43
C ALA A 291 11.35 -6.60 -27.31
N ALA A 292 11.34 -7.79 -27.90
CA ALA A 292 10.23 -8.25 -28.75
C ALA A 292 8.93 -8.41 -27.95
N LEU A 293 9.00 -8.91 -26.71
CA LEU A 293 7.84 -9.04 -25.81
C LEU A 293 7.17 -7.68 -25.57
N VAL A 294 7.94 -6.68 -25.09
CA VAL A 294 7.36 -5.37 -24.77
C VAL A 294 6.89 -4.63 -26.01
N SER A 295 7.58 -4.80 -27.15
CA SER A 295 7.16 -4.20 -28.42
C SER A 295 5.83 -4.79 -28.90
N ALA A 296 5.67 -6.13 -28.84
CA ALA A 296 4.44 -6.81 -29.21
C ALA A 296 3.25 -6.37 -28.34
N GLU A 297 3.46 -6.20 -27.02
CA GLU A 297 2.42 -5.72 -26.10
C GLU A 297 2.01 -4.27 -26.36
N ALA A 298 2.97 -3.37 -26.65
CA ALA A 298 2.68 -1.98 -27.00
C ALA A 298 1.92 -1.90 -28.32
N ASP A 299 2.29 -2.70 -29.34
CA ASP A 299 1.62 -2.79 -30.64
C ASP A 299 0.21 -3.36 -30.53
N ALA A 300 0.02 -4.39 -29.72
CA ALA A 300 -1.30 -4.97 -29.45
C ALA A 300 -2.21 -3.93 -28.78
N ALA A 301 -1.69 -3.17 -27.80
CA ALA A 301 -2.44 -2.10 -27.15
C ALA A 301 -2.81 -0.98 -28.15
N ARG A 302 -1.89 -0.63 -29.07
CA ARG A 302 -2.17 0.33 -30.15
C ARG A 302 -3.24 -0.18 -31.11
N ALA A 303 -3.18 -1.44 -31.48
CA ALA A 303 -4.15 -2.05 -32.39
C ALA A 303 -5.58 -2.07 -31.81
N ASP A 304 -5.72 -2.34 -30.51
CA ASP A 304 -7.02 -2.29 -29.83
C ASP A 304 -7.51 -0.85 -29.60
N GLY A 305 -6.58 0.09 -29.42
CA GLY A 305 -6.85 1.51 -29.25
C GLY A 305 -7.19 1.93 -27.82
N PHE A 306 -7.06 3.21 -27.54
CA PHE A 306 -7.18 3.80 -26.20
C PHE A 306 -8.59 3.63 -25.60
N ASP A 307 -9.64 3.68 -26.43
CA ASP A 307 -11.02 3.59 -25.93
C ASP A 307 -11.38 2.17 -25.51
N ALA A 308 -10.78 1.15 -26.14
CA ALA A 308 -10.89 -0.24 -25.69
C ALA A 308 -10.21 -0.40 -24.31
N LEU A 309 -8.99 0.13 -24.14
CA LEU A 309 -8.30 0.11 -22.85
C LEU A 309 -9.11 0.80 -21.74
N LEU A 310 -9.78 1.93 -22.03
CA LEU A 310 -10.67 2.61 -21.08
C LEU A 310 -11.88 1.74 -20.70
N THR A 311 -12.45 1.06 -21.68
CA THR A 311 -13.60 0.17 -21.45
C THR A 311 -13.24 -1.01 -20.56
N ASP A 312 -12.12 -1.66 -20.86
CA ASP A 312 -11.59 -2.78 -20.08
C ASP A 312 -11.20 -2.35 -18.65
N GLN A 313 -10.54 -1.19 -18.53
CA GLN A 313 -10.17 -0.58 -17.24
C GLN A 313 -11.42 -0.34 -16.39
N ARG A 314 -12.46 0.25 -16.99
CA ARG A 314 -13.73 0.52 -16.29
C ARG A 314 -14.38 -0.78 -15.82
N ALA A 315 -14.45 -1.81 -16.67
CA ALA A 315 -15.02 -3.09 -16.32
C ALA A 315 -14.28 -3.78 -15.16
N ALA A 316 -12.95 -3.73 -15.17
CA ALA A 316 -12.13 -4.28 -14.11
C ALA A 316 -12.35 -3.55 -12.78
N LEU A 317 -12.40 -2.21 -12.79
CA LEU A 317 -12.68 -1.42 -11.61
C LEU A 317 -14.11 -1.58 -11.11
N ASP A 318 -15.12 -1.62 -11.98
CA ASP A 318 -16.49 -1.86 -11.56
C ASP A 318 -16.63 -3.22 -10.84
N ALA A 319 -15.90 -4.26 -11.29
CA ALA A 319 -15.84 -5.55 -10.60
C ALA A 319 -15.15 -5.47 -9.23
N ALA A 320 -14.06 -4.71 -9.13
CA ALA A 320 -13.35 -4.50 -7.86
C ALA A 320 -14.20 -3.69 -6.88
N TRP A 321 -14.83 -2.62 -7.34
CA TRP A 321 -15.67 -1.74 -6.51
C TRP A 321 -16.94 -2.43 -5.96
N GLN A 322 -17.44 -3.49 -6.59
CA GLN A 322 -18.53 -4.28 -6.02
C GLN A 322 -18.23 -4.84 -4.62
N VAL A 323 -16.96 -5.05 -4.31
CA VAL A 323 -16.52 -5.55 -3.00
C VAL A 323 -15.83 -4.46 -2.19
N ALA A 324 -15.01 -3.63 -2.84
CA ALA A 324 -14.13 -2.67 -2.17
C ALA A 324 -14.81 -1.35 -1.78
N ASP A 325 -15.97 -0.99 -2.35
CA ASP A 325 -16.66 0.27 -2.00
C ASP A 325 -17.24 0.19 -0.59
N VAL A 326 -16.61 0.93 0.33
CA VAL A 326 -17.14 1.17 1.67
C VAL A 326 -17.92 2.49 1.63
N GLN A 327 -19.22 2.40 1.92
CA GLN A 327 -20.14 3.53 1.88
C GLN A 327 -20.32 4.08 3.29
N LEU A 328 -19.94 5.33 3.46
CA LEU A 328 -20.02 6.11 4.69
C LEU A 328 -20.96 7.30 4.46
N ASP A 329 -22.16 7.28 5.08
CA ASP A 329 -23.06 8.40 5.06
C ASP A 329 -22.90 9.24 6.33
N GLY A 330 -22.83 10.57 6.19
CA GLY A 330 -22.64 11.53 7.28
C GLY A 330 -21.42 12.45 7.10
N ASP A 331 -20.40 12.05 6.32
CA ASP A 331 -19.21 12.87 6.05
C ASP A 331 -18.69 12.63 4.63
N GLN A 332 -18.90 13.59 3.73
CA GLN A 332 -18.50 13.46 2.31
C GLN A 332 -16.98 13.52 2.10
N GLU A 333 -16.25 14.30 2.89
CA GLU A 333 -14.78 14.35 2.81
C GLU A 333 -14.18 13.01 3.17
N LEU A 334 -14.63 12.39 4.27
CA LEU A 334 -14.15 11.08 4.66
C LEU A 334 -14.63 9.99 3.69
N GLN A 335 -15.82 10.10 3.11
CA GLN A 335 -16.25 9.18 2.05
C GLN A 335 -15.33 9.24 0.83
N GLN A 336 -14.92 10.44 0.40
CA GLN A 336 -13.96 10.61 -0.69
C GLN A 336 -12.59 10.01 -0.31
N ALA A 337 -12.11 10.29 0.91
CA ALA A 337 -10.84 9.78 1.41
C ALA A 337 -10.83 8.24 1.53
N VAL A 338 -11.92 7.62 1.97
CA VAL A 338 -12.08 6.15 2.00
C VAL A 338 -12.00 5.57 0.59
N ARG A 339 -12.67 6.15 -0.40
CA ARG A 339 -12.59 5.69 -1.79
C ARG A 339 -11.19 5.87 -2.37
N PHE A 340 -10.53 6.98 -2.05
CA PHE A 340 -9.12 7.18 -2.41
C PHE A 340 -8.23 6.07 -1.83
N ALA A 341 -8.39 5.75 -0.56
CA ALA A 341 -7.66 4.68 0.10
C ALA A 341 -7.89 3.32 -0.58
N MET A 342 -9.16 2.97 -0.80
CA MET A 342 -9.52 1.70 -1.47
C MET A 342 -9.01 1.64 -2.91
N PHE A 343 -9.05 2.73 -3.66
CA PHE A 343 -8.51 2.80 -5.02
C PHE A 343 -7.02 2.45 -5.06
N HIS A 344 -6.23 3.03 -4.16
CA HIS A 344 -4.79 2.75 -4.10
C HIS A 344 -4.49 1.34 -3.62
N LEU A 345 -5.31 0.75 -2.74
CA LEU A 345 -5.18 -0.66 -2.35
C LEU A 345 -5.53 -1.62 -3.51
N ILE A 346 -6.57 -1.32 -4.30
CA ILE A 346 -6.94 -2.12 -5.49
C ILE A 346 -5.77 -2.19 -6.49
N GLN A 347 -5.06 -1.08 -6.69
CA GLN A 347 -3.96 -1.04 -7.65
C GLN A 347 -2.58 -1.39 -7.07
N ALA A 348 -2.45 -1.60 -5.75
CA ALA A 348 -1.18 -1.88 -5.10
C ALA A 348 -0.66 -3.29 -5.36
N GLY A 349 -1.54 -4.26 -5.53
CA GLY A 349 -1.21 -5.67 -5.73
C GLY A 349 -1.90 -6.28 -6.94
N ARG A 350 -1.40 -7.43 -7.38
CA ARG A 350 -1.93 -8.13 -8.54
C ARG A 350 -2.07 -9.62 -8.28
N PRO A 351 -3.19 -10.25 -8.68
CA PRO A 351 -3.28 -11.71 -8.69
C PRO A 351 -2.31 -12.32 -9.70
N ASP A 352 -1.92 -13.57 -9.47
CA ASP A 352 -1.01 -14.33 -10.33
C ASP A 352 0.33 -13.61 -10.62
N SER A 353 0.79 -12.83 -9.65
CA SER A 353 2.09 -12.17 -9.64
C SER A 353 3.07 -12.97 -8.79
N ASP A 354 4.33 -12.98 -9.19
CA ASP A 354 5.46 -13.47 -8.40
C ASP A 354 6.07 -12.34 -7.53
N ARG A 355 5.28 -11.34 -7.18
CA ARG A 355 5.66 -10.15 -6.42
C ARG A 355 4.69 -9.89 -5.28
N THR A 356 5.18 -9.14 -4.30
CA THR A 356 4.40 -8.66 -3.17
C THR A 356 4.22 -7.12 -3.24
N ILE A 357 3.69 -6.53 -2.18
CA ILE A 357 3.37 -5.10 -2.09
C ILE A 357 4.39 -4.43 -1.19
N SER A 358 5.08 -3.39 -1.68
CA SER A 358 5.96 -2.58 -0.84
C SER A 358 5.21 -1.55 0.01
N ALA A 359 5.84 -0.98 1.03
CA ALA A 359 5.21 -0.05 1.97
C ALA A 359 4.58 1.19 1.29
N LYS A 360 5.18 1.66 0.19
CA LYS A 360 4.67 2.76 -0.63
C LYS A 360 3.98 2.30 -1.92
N GLY A 361 3.84 0.99 -2.14
CA GLY A 361 3.41 0.45 -3.42
C GLY A 361 4.31 0.92 -4.56
N LEU A 362 3.71 1.32 -5.67
CA LEU A 362 4.41 1.88 -6.84
C LEU A 362 4.17 3.40 -6.99
N THR A 363 3.93 4.10 -5.88
CA THR A 363 3.57 5.52 -5.87
C THR A 363 4.74 6.45 -5.55
N GLY A 364 5.87 5.89 -5.12
CA GLY A 364 7.09 6.61 -4.77
C GLY A 364 8.22 5.69 -4.34
N ASN A 365 9.36 6.27 -3.99
CA ASN A 365 10.58 5.56 -3.59
C ASN A 365 10.86 5.60 -2.08
N GLY A 366 9.93 6.10 -1.29
CA GLY A 366 10.08 6.14 0.16
C GLY A 366 10.38 4.76 0.74
N TYR A 367 11.16 4.70 1.81
CA TYR A 367 11.70 3.47 2.38
C TYR A 367 12.47 2.61 1.38
N ASP A 368 13.16 3.23 0.41
CA ASP A 368 13.89 2.55 -0.68
C ASP A 368 13.02 1.59 -1.53
N GLY A 369 11.68 1.69 -1.46
CA GLY A 369 10.75 0.77 -2.11
C GLY A 369 10.63 -0.60 -1.43
N HIS A 370 11.08 -0.73 -0.19
CA HIS A 370 11.10 -2.00 0.53
C HIS A 370 9.69 -2.49 0.92
N VAL A 371 9.57 -3.80 0.97
CA VAL A 371 8.53 -4.52 1.68
C VAL A 371 8.87 -4.49 3.16
N LEU A 372 7.92 -4.13 3.99
CA LEU A 372 7.98 -4.08 5.45
C LEU A 372 6.83 -4.93 6.02
N TRP A 373 6.83 -5.14 7.31
CA TRP A 373 5.74 -5.81 8.04
C TRP A 373 4.35 -5.14 7.86
N ASP A 374 4.33 -3.89 7.40
CA ASP A 374 3.15 -3.13 6.97
C ASP A 374 2.24 -3.93 6.05
N THR A 375 2.85 -4.71 5.16
CA THR A 375 2.14 -5.55 4.20
C THR A 375 1.34 -6.61 4.90
N GLU A 376 1.96 -7.42 5.75
CA GLU A 376 1.34 -8.55 6.42
C GLU A 376 0.35 -8.13 7.51
N SER A 377 0.64 -7.04 8.25
CA SER A 377 -0.16 -6.65 9.42
C SER A 377 -1.27 -5.66 9.10
N TYR A 378 -1.22 -4.94 7.96
CA TYR A 378 -2.23 -3.93 7.59
C TYR A 378 -2.84 -4.17 6.21
N VAL A 379 -2.02 -4.36 5.17
CA VAL A 379 -2.50 -4.42 3.79
C VAL A 379 -3.15 -5.77 3.48
N LEU A 380 -2.47 -6.88 3.79
CA LEU A 380 -3.00 -8.22 3.52
C LEU A 380 -4.26 -8.55 4.33
N PRO A 381 -4.43 -8.13 5.60
CA PRO A 381 -5.70 -8.29 6.30
C PRO A 381 -6.91 -7.71 5.58
N VAL A 382 -6.74 -6.55 4.93
CA VAL A 382 -7.80 -5.92 4.12
C VAL A 382 -8.01 -6.68 2.81
N LEU A 383 -6.92 -6.95 2.08
CA LEU A 383 -6.99 -7.63 0.78
C LEU A 383 -7.47 -9.08 0.90
N THR A 384 -7.33 -9.74 2.04
CA THR A 384 -7.89 -11.06 2.31
C THR A 384 -9.40 -11.09 2.07
N TYR A 385 -10.09 -10.01 2.42
CA TYR A 385 -11.54 -9.90 2.21
C TYR A 385 -11.93 -9.23 0.88
N LEU A 386 -11.05 -8.43 0.28
CA LEU A 386 -11.36 -7.72 -0.96
C LEU A 386 -10.85 -8.45 -2.21
N ALA A 387 -9.63 -8.94 -2.17
CA ALA A 387 -8.92 -9.54 -3.30
C ALA A 387 -8.00 -10.70 -2.85
N PRO A 388 -8.56 -11.83 -2.36
CA PRO A 388 -7.76 -12.92 -1.79
C PRO A 388 -6.72 -13.51 -2.75
N ALA A 389 -6.93 -13.43 -4.06
CA ALA A 389 -5.94 -13.88 -5.04
C ALA A 389 -4.65 -13.04 -5.01
N VAL A 390 -4.73 -11.75 -4.67
CA VAL A 390 -3.55 -10.90 -4.46
C VAL A 390 -2.78 -11.33 -3.20
N VAL A 391 -3.48 -11.66 -2.13
CA VAL A 391 -2.88 -12.18 -0.89
C VAL A 391 -2.15 -13.49 -1.13
N ARG A 392 -2.76 -14.41 -1.88
CA ARG A 392 -2.10 -15.65 -2.29
C ARG A 392 -0.79 -15.38 -3.01
N SER A 393 -0.77 -14.45 -3.97
CA SER A 393 0.45 -14.07 -4.69
C SER A 393 1.52 -13.51 -3.76
N ALA A 394 1.16 -12.59 -2.85
CA ALA A 394 2.09 -12.01 -1.88
C ALA A 394 2.69 -13.07 -0.92
N LEU A 395 1.87 -13.99 -0.43
CA LEU A 395 2.34 -15.08 0.43
C LEU A 395 3.16 -16.13 -0.34
N THR A 396 2.83 -16.40 -1.60
CA THR A 396 3.65 -17.25 -2.49
C THR A 396 5.02 -16.62 -2.74
N TRP A 397 5.08 -15.29 -2.87
CA TRP A 397 6.35 -14.58 -2.94
C TRP A 397 7.19 -14.76 -1.66
N ARG A 398 6.59 -14.67 -0.45
CA ARG A 398 7.30 -15.00 0.80
C ARG A 398 7.84 -16.44 0.78
N HIS A 399 7.04 -17.39 0.32
CA HIS A 399 7.47 -18.79 0.20
C HIS A 399 8.64 -18.97 -0.78
N ALA A 400 8.62 -18.28 -1.92
CA ALA A 400 9.71 -18.31 -2.89
C ALA A 400 11.06 -17.81 -2.31
N HIS A 401 11.02 -16.98 -1.26
CA HIS A 401 12.20 -16.45 -0.57
C HIS A 401 12.54 -17.18 0.75
N LEU A 402 11.97 -18.36 0.98
CA LEU A 402 12.37 -19.22 2.10
C LEU A 402 13.85 -19.62 2.09
N PRO A 403 14.49 -19.88 0.92
CA PRO A 403 15.93 -20.17 0.90
C PRO A 403 16.77 -19.06 1.53
N GLU A 404 16.50 -17.79 1.20
CA GLU A 404 17.18 -16.60 1.76
C GLU A 404 16.86 -16.45 3.26
N ALA A 405 15.63 -16.67 3.67
CA ALA A 405 15.22 -16.59 5.06
C ALA A 405 15.87 -17.70 5.92
N ARG A 406 16.00 -18.91 5.38
CA ARG A 406 16.75 -20.00 6.03
C ARG A 406 18.26 -19.71 6.12
N GLU A 407 18.83 -19.08 5.10
CA GLU A 407 20.22 -18.64 5.13
C GLU A 407 20.42 -17.59 6.21
N ARG A 408 19.54 -16.59 6.28
CA ARG A 408 19.57 -15.55 7.31
C ARG A 408 19.45 -16.17 8.71
N ALA A 409 18.58 -17.14 8.93
CA ALA A 409 18.48 -17.84 10.21
C ALA A 409 19.82 -18.50 10.58
N ARG A 410 20.48 -19.21 9.63
CA ARG A 410 21.80 -19.83 9.86
C ARG A 410 22.89 -18.80 10.19
N GLU A 411 22.92 -17.66 9.51
CA GLU A 411 23.83 -16.54 9.82
C GLU A 411 23.64 -16.05 11.26
N LEU A 412 22.39 -15.92 11.69
CA LEU A 412 22.02 -15.49 13.05
C LEU A 412 22.13 -16.63 14.07
N ARG A 413 22.53 -17.85 13.66
CA ARG A 413 22.57 -19.08 14.48
C ARG A 413 21.21 -19.45 15.05
N LEU A 414 20.16 -19.21 14.31
CA LEU A 414 18.78 -19.57 14.61
C LEU A 414 18.34 -20.79 13.79
N THR A 415 17.23 -21.41 14.19
CA THR A 415 16.58 -22.52 13.48
C THR A 415 15.43 -22.00 12.62
N GLY A 416 14.95 -22.81 11.69
CA GLY A 416 13.84 -22.44 10.80
C GLY A 416 14.21 -21.36 9.79
N ALA A 417 13.36 -20.39 9.63
CA ALA A 417 13.53 -19.27 8.70
C ALA A 417 13.33 -17.91 9.39
N THR A 418 14.19 -16.94 9.07
CA THR A 418 14.10 -15.55 9.55
C THR A 418 13.95 -14.63 8.37
N PHE A 419 12.73 -14.17 8.12
CA PHE A 419 12.44 -13.21 7.07
C PHE A 419 13.01 -11.82 7.42
N PRO A 420 13.45 -11.06 6.39
CA PRO A 420 14.06 -9.77 6.59
C PRO A 420 13.07 -8.71 7.09
N TRP A 421 13.56 -7.77 7.90
CA TRP A 421 12.82 -6.58 8.31
C TRP A 421 12.48 -5.69 7.12
N ARG A 422 13.44 -5.48 6.19
CA ARG A 422 13.29 -4.69 4.97
C ARG A 422 13.87 -5.43 3.76
N THR A 423 13.14 -5.51 2.66
CA THR A 423 13.61 -6.23 1.47
C THR A 423 12.90 -5.82 0.19
N ILE A 424 13.55 -6.03 -0.97
CA ILE A 424 12.91 -6.13 -2.29
C ILE A 424 13.14 -7.53 -2.86
N GLY A 425 14.36 -8.03 -2.79
CA GLY A 425 14.80 -9.31 -3.37
C GLY A 425 14.89 -10.47 -2.38
N GLY A 426 14.24 -10.39 -1.21
CA GLY A 426 14.22 -11.48 -0.21
C GLY A 426 15.35 -11.45 0.81
N ARG A 427 16.40 -10.65 0.61
CA ARG A 427 17.51 -10.49 1.56
C ARG A 427 17.27 -9.34 2.51
N GLU A 428 17.93 -9.36 3.70
CA GLU A 428 17.88 -8.27 4.65
C GLU A 428 18.58 -7.03 4.11
N CYS A 429 17.83 -5.93 3.98
CA CYS A 429 18.31 -4.64 3.47
C CYS A 429 18.44 -3.57 4.56
N SER A 430 18.02 -3.86 5.78
CA SER A 430 18.15 -2.93 6.91
C SER A 430 19.59 -2.90 7.39
N GLY A 431 20.23 -1.73 7.36
CA GLY A 431 21.47 -1.53 8.08
C GLY A 431 21.32 -1.87 9.56
N TYR A 432 22.42 -2.28 10.21
CA TYR A 432 22.38 -2.61 11.62
C TYR A 432 21.97 -1.39 12.47
N TRP A 433 20.92 -1.57 13.27
CA TRP A 433 20.51 -0.66 14.34
C TRP A 433 19.60 -1.45 15.33
N PRO A 434 19.58 -1.07 16.64
CA PRO A 434 19.00 -1.93 17.68
C PRO A 434 17.55 -2.34 17.41
N ALA A 435 16.68 -1.41 17.05
CA ALA A 435 15.27 -1.71 16.85
C ALA A 435 15.06 -2.63 15.65
N GLY A 436 15.44 -2.24 14.42
CA GLY A 436 15.17 -3.04 13.23
C GLY A 436 15.86 -4.40 13.20
N THR A 437 17.07 -4.51 13.79
CA THR A 437 17.82 -5.76 13.82
C THR A 437 17.14 -6.84 14.68
N ALA A 438 16.45 -6.44 15.75
CA ALA A 438 15.76 -7.34 16.67
C ALA A 438 14.24 -7.46 16.42
N ALA A 439 13.72 -6.87 15.35
CA ALA A 439 12.30 -6.89 14.99
C ALA A 439 11.91 -8.23 14.34
N LEU A 440 12.02 -9.32 15.08
CA LEU A 440 11.72 -10.68 14.61
C LEU A 440 10.22 -10.93 14.41
N HIS A 441 9.34 -10.08 14.92
CA HIS A 441 7.88 -10.25 14.82
C HIS A 441 7.37 -10.38 13.39
N VAL A 442 8.09 -9.84 12.38
CA VAL A 442 7.74 -10.02 10.96
C VAL A 442 7.50 -11.48 10.58
N ASN A 443 8.18 -12.44 11.24
CA ASN A 443 7.99 -13.86 10.98
C ASN A 443 6.62 -14.36 11.47
N ALA A 444 6.17 -13.89 12.61
CA ALA A 444 4.84 -14.20 13.13
C ALA A 444 3.74 -13.43 12.39
N ASP A 445 4.03 -12.24 11.88
CA ASP A 445 3.10 -11.46 11.06
C ASP A 445 2.82 -12.17 9.72
N ILE A 446 3.85 -12.76 9.09
CA ILE A 446 3.70 -13.62 7.90
C ILE A 446 2.85 -14.85 8.22
N ALA A 447 3.10 -15.51 9.35
CA ALA A 447 2.32 -16.66 9.78
C ALA A 447 0.85 -16.30 10.05
N ASP A 448 0.57 -15.16 10.69
CA ASP A 448 -0.80 -14.66 10.89
C ASP A 448 -1.51 -14.39 9.55
N ALA A 449 -0.81 -13.77 8.59
CA ALA A 449 -1.36 -13.53 7.26
C ALA A 449 -1.72 -14.86 6.54
N VAL A 450 -0.90 -15.91 6.68
CA VAL A 450 -1.21 -17.26 6.17
C VAL A 450 -2.45 -17.84 6.85
N LEU A 451 -2.51 -17.78 8.19
CA LEU A 451 -3.64 -18.32 8.96
C LEU A 451 -4.96 -17.60 8.63
N ARG A 452 -4.92 -16.28 8.53
CA ARG A 452 -6.05 -15.43 8.15
C ARG A 452 -6.53 -15.70 6.73
N TYR A 453 -5.60 -15.81 5.78
CA TYR A 453 -5.92 -16.16 4.39
C TYR A 453 -6.63 -17.51 4.31
N LEU A 454 -6.09 -18.54 4.98
CA LEU A 454 -6.68 -19.88 5.00
C LEU A 454 -8.07 -19.90 5.69
N ALA A 455 -8.25 -19.16 6.77
CA ALA A 455 -9.55 -19.03 7.45
C ALA A 455 -10.63 -18.43 6.54
N ALA A 456 -10.25 -17.38 5.79
CA ALA A 456 -11.17 -16.65 4.90
C ALA A 456 -11.48 -17.38 3.58
N THR A 457 -10.56 -18.21 3.08
CA THR A 457 -10.65 -18.81 1.74
C THR A 457 -10.83 -20.33 1.71
N ASP A 458 -10.36 -21.03 2.73
CA ASP A 458 -10.21 -22.51 2.78
C ASP A 458 -9.37 -23.06 1.61
N ASP A 459 -8.33 -22.30 1.17
CA ASP A 459 -7.46 -22.68 0.04
C ASP A 459 -6.47 -23.79 0.42
N GLN A 460 -6.95 -25.04 0.36
CA GLN A 460 -6.15 -26.24 0.68
C GLN A 460 -4.97 -26.43 -0.28
N ARG A 461 -5.08 -25.92 -1.51
CA ARG A 461 -3.98 -25.99 -2.47
C ARG A 461 -2.83 -25.06 -2.04
N PHE A 462 -3.13 -23.82 -1.67
CA PHE A 462 -2.12 -22.89 -1.16
C PHE A 462 -1.48 -23.45 0.13
N LEU A 463 -2.28 -24.04 1.04
CA LEU A 463 -1.74 -24.67 2.24
C LEU A 463 -0.70 -25.76 1.88
N ALA A 464 -1.00 -26.61 0.89
CA ALA A 464 -0.14 -27.70 0.48
C ALA A 464 1.12 -27.23 -0.29
N ASP A 465 0.99 -26.19 -1.11
CA ASP A 465 2.05 -25.71 -2.01
C ASP A 465 3.04 -24.75 -1.30
N ALA A 466 2.57 -24.00 -0.28
CA ALA A 466 3.35 -22.94 0.35
C ALA A 466 3.02 -22.72 1.84
N GLY A 467 1.74 -22.67 2.19
CA GLY A 467 1.28 -22.18 3.49
C GLY A 467 1.80 -22.99 4.68
N LEU A 468 1.78 -24.35 4.58
CA LEU A 468 2.25 -25.18 5.68
C LEU A 468 3.77 -25.02 5.90
N GLU A 469 4.56 -24.92 4.83
CA GLU A 469 6.01 -24.75 4.96
C GLU A 469 6.36 -23.39 5.60
N LEU A 470 5.66 -22.31 5.23
CA LEU A 470 5.80 -21.01 5.90
C LEU A 470 5.50 -21.10 7.40
N LEU A 471 4.38 -21.72 7.79
CA LEU A 471 4.01 -21.90 9.18
C LEU A 471 5.02 -22.71 9.99
N VAL A 472 5.51 -23.80 9.41
CA VAL A 472 6.48 -24.72 10.04
C VAL A 472 7.82 -24.02 10.26
N GLU A 473 8.35 -23.35 9.24
CA GLU A 473 9.68 -22.74 9.32
C GLU A 473 9.72 -21.55 10.27
N THR A 474 8.64 -20.75 10.32
CA THR A 474 8.52 -19.68 11.30
C THR A 474 8.25 -20.21 12.72
N ALA A 475 7.53 -21.32 12.89
CA ALA A 475 7.37 -21.96 14.19
C ALA A 475 8.69 -22.54 14.72
N ARG A 476 9.51 -23.13 13.86
CA ARG A 476 10.88 -23.59 14.18
C ARG A 476 11.76 -22.44 14.67
N LEU A 477 11.63 -21.25 14.06
CA LEU A 477 12.31 -20.06 14.53
C LEU A 477 11.94 -19.75 15.98
N TRP A 478 10.65 -19.61 16.28
CA TRP A 478 10.19 -19.21 17.62
C TRP A 478 10.54 -20.23 18.69
N HIS A 479 10.36 -21.50 18.39
CA HIS A 479 10.70 -22.58 19.32
C HIS A 479 12.20 -22.63 19.62
N GLY A 480 13.04 -22.38 18.62
CA GLY A 480 14.51 -22.38 18.78
C GLY A 480 15.08 -21.08 19.32
N PHE A 481 14.40 -19.94 19.13
CA PHE A 481 14.81 -18.64 19.66
C PHE A 481 14.46 -18.46 21.14
N GLY A 482 13.26 -18.92 21.51
CA GLY A 482 12.80 -18.83 22.89
C GLY A 482 13.53 -19.80 23.83
N HIS A 483 13.33 -19.63 25.12
CA HIS A 483 13.92 -20.50 26.14
C HIS A 483 12.94 -20.72 27.31
N TRP A 484 13.14 -21.84 27.98
CA TRP A 484 12.38 -22.22 29.15
C TRP A 484 13.05 -21.71 30.42
N SER A 485 12.25 -21.10 31.33
CA SER A 485 12.69 -20.76 32.67
C SER A 485 12.67 -22.00 33.59
N ASP A 486 13.30 -21.90 34.76
CA ASP A 486 13.24 -22.93 35.80
C ASP A 486 11.81 -23.14 36.36
N THR A 487 10.91 -22.16 36.17
CA THR A 487 9.50 -22.21 36.55
C THR A 487 8.61 -22.88 35.52
N GLY A 488 9.12 -23.12 34.31
CA GLY A 488 8.40 -23.77 33.23
C GLY A 488 7.68 -22.78 32.32
N ASP A 489 8.05 -21.50 32.37
CA ASP A 489 7.54 -20.45 31.47
C ASP A 489 8.42 -20.36 30.22
N PHE A 490 7.83 -19.99 29.09
CA PHE A 490 8.54 -19.81 27.82
C PHE A 490 8.69 -18.32 27.51
N HIS A 491 9.94 -17.87 27.31
CA HIS A 491 10.34 -16.48 27.17
C HIS A 491 10.96 -16.18 25.81
N LEU A 492 10.73 -14.96 25.30
CA LEU A 492 11.43 -14.39 24.15
C LEU A 492 12.18 -13.14 24.60
N HIS A 493 13.51 -13.20 24.68
CA HIS A 493 14.35 -12.10 25.16
C HIS A 493 15.09 -11.37 24.04
N GLY A 494 15.36 -10.09 24.22
CA GLY A 494 16.17 -9.28 23.30
C GLY A 494 15.49 -9.00 21.97
N VAL A 495 14.16 -8.84 21.94
CA VAL A 495 13.35 -8.56 20.76
C VAL A 495 12.95 -7.08 20.70
N THR A 496 12.54 -6.63 19.51
CA THR A 496 11.84 -5.36 19.33
C THR A 496 10.47 -5.66 18.74
N GLY A 497 9.43 -5.14 19.40
CA GLY A 497 8.06 -5.18 18.88
C GLY A 497 7.81 -4.10 17.82
N PRO A 498 6.54 -3.86 17.45
CA PRO A 498 6.17 -2.76 16.55
C PRO A 498 6.64 -1.39 17.00
N ASP A 499 6.68 -1.14 18.31
CA ASP A 499 7.16 0.12 18.87
C ASP A 499 8.69 0.21 18.91
N GLU A 500 9.27 0.93 17.97
CA GLU A 500 10.72 1.12 17.88
C GLU A 500 11.32 2.01 18.99
N TYR A 501 10.49 2.58 19.91
CA TYR A 501 10.96 3.29 21.11
C TYR A 501 11.19 2.34 22.29
N ALA A 502 10.94 1.03 22.11
CA ALA A 502 11.18 -0.03 23.06
C ALA A 502 11.98 -1.18 22.40
N ALA A 503 13.28 -1.00 22.21
CA ALA A 503 14.12 -1.95 21.51
C ALA A 503 14.97 -2.83 22.43
N LEU A 504 15.23 -4.08 21.99
CA LEU A 504 16.00 -5.09 22.72
C LEU A 504 15.41 -5.39 24.11
N VAL A 505 14.10 -5.51 24.14
CA VAL A 505 13.34 -5.80 25.36
C VAL A 505 13.08 -7.29 25.55
N ASP A 506 12.76 -7.68 26.77
CA ASP A 506 12.36 -9.04 27.08
C ASP A 506 10.83 -9.14 27.11
N ASP A 507 10.31 -10.25 26.58
CA ASP A 507 8.90 -10.59 26.57
C ASP A 507 8.00 -9.45 26.07
N ASN A 508 8.30 -8.92 24.87
CA ASN A 508 7.38 -7.98 24.21
C ASN A 508 6.04 -8.67 23.93
N VAL A 509 4.94 -8.12 24.45
CA VAL A 509 3.60 -8.75 24.41
C VAL A 509 3.13 -9.00 22.97
N PHE A 510 3.34 -8.05 22.07
CA PHE A 510 2.97 -8.27 20.67
C PHE A 510 3.73 -9.45 20.07
N THR A 511 5.05 -9.45 20.18
CA THR A 511 5.90 -10.53 19.67
C THR A 511 5.53 -11.87 20.27
N ASN A 512 5.37 -11.94 21.59
CA ASN A 512 5.03 -13.19 22.31
C ASN A 512 3.65 -13.73 21.89
N LEU A 513 2.62 -12.89 21.79
CA LEU A 513 1.29 -13.34 21.36
C LEU A 513 1.23 -13.75 19.90
N MET A 514 1.93 -13.04 19.01
CA MET A 514 1.99 -13.41 17.61
C MET A 514 2.81 -14.69 17.38
N ALA A 515 3.92 -14.87 18.12
CA ALA A 515 4.68 -16.13 18.13
C ALA A 515 3.85 -17.31 18.67
N LYS A 516 3.11 -17.10 19.78
CA LYS A 516 2.14 -18.08 20.33
C LYS A 516 1.11 -18.50 19.29
N ARG A 517 0.55 -17.54 18.53
CA ARG A 517 -0.40 -17.78 17.45
C ARG A 517 0.22 -18.59 16.31
N ASN A 518 1.44 -18.27 15.91
CA ASN A 518 2.20 -19.01 14.89
C ASN A 518 2.46 -20.46 15.35
N LEU A 519 2.98 -20.67 16.56
CA LEU A 519 3.28 -22.00 17.11
C LEU A 519 2.01 -22.88 17.16
N ARG A 520 0.89 -22.35 17.65
CA ARG A 520 -0.39 -23.07 17.68
C ARG A 520 -0.90 -23.34 16.26
N GLY A 521 -0.85 -22.35 15.38
CA GLY A 521 -1.31 -22.48 14.00
C GLY A 521 -0.53 -23.51 13.19
N ALA A 522 0.80 -23.57 13.38
CA ALA A 522 1.67 -24.58 12.77
C ALA A 522 1.36 -25.98 13.31
N ALA A 523 1.21 -26.13 14.63
CA ALA A 523 0.84 -27.40 15.26
C ALA A 523 -0.52 -27.90 14.76
N ASP A 524 -1.55 -27.05 14.75
CA ASP A 524 -2.89 -27.38 14.27
C ASP A 524 -2.91 -27.78 12.79
N ALA A 525 -2.14 -27.07 11.96
CA ALA A 525 -2.03 -27.38 10.53
C ALA A 525 -1.28 -28.71 10.30
N ALA A 526 -0.19 -28.95 11.02
CA ALA A 526 0.58 -30.19 10.93
C ALA A 526 -0.24 -31.42 11.35
N GLU A 527 -1.02 -31.32 12.43
CA GLU A 527 -1.89 -32.41 12.90
C GLU A 527 -3.04 -32.69 11.92
N ARG A 528 -3.62 -31.66 11.33
CA ARG A 528 -4.70 -31.82 10.32
C ARG A 528 -4.19 -32.38 9.01
N HIS A 529 -2.91 -32.17 8.68
CA HIS A 529 -2.30 -32.58 7.41
C HIS A 529 -0.99 -33.37 7.63
N PRO A 530 -1.04 -34.54 8.30
CA PRO A 530 0.15 -35.27 8.72
C PRO A 530 1.05 -35.74 7.57
N ASP A 531 0.46 -36.05 6.40
CA ASP A 531 1.24 -36.44 5.23
C ASP A 531 2.03 -35.24 4.66
N LEU A 532 1.47 -34.03 4.70
CA LEU A 532 2.17 -32.81 4.30
C LEU A 532 3.28 -32.47 5.31
N ALA A 533 2.97 -32.51 6.59
CA ALA A 533 3.91 -32.28 7.68
C ALA A 533 5.10 -33.25 7.64
N GLY A 534 4.83 -34.53 7.40
CA GLY A 534 5.87 -35.57 7.25
C GLY A 534 6.82 -35.31 6.06
N ARG A 535 6.35 -34.73 4.97
CA ARG A 535 7.22 -34.32 3.84
C ARG A 535 8.16 -33.16 4.22
N LEU A 536 7.75 -32.30 5.16
CA LEU A 536 8.56 -31.22 5.72
C LEU A 536 9.45 -31.67 6.88
N GLY A 537 9.45 -32.99 7.19
CA GLY A 537 10.23 -33.58 8.28
C GLY A 537 9.72 -33.22 9.68
N VAL A 538 8.47 -32.78 9.78
CA VAL A 538 7.85 -32.49 11.08
C VAL A 538 7.47 -33.81 11.74
N ASP A 539 7.92 -34.03 12.97
CA ASP A 539 7.57 -35.18 13.79
C ASP A 539 6.63 -34.82 14.94
N HIS A 540 6.18 -35.82 15.68
CA HIS A 540 5.24 -35.64 16.78
C HIS A 540 5.84 -34.82 17.94
N ASP A 541 7.11 -35.00 18.23
CA ASP A 541 7.78 -34.31 19.34
C ASP A 541 7.92 -32.83 19.06
N GLU A 542 8.16 -32.47 17.79
CA GLU A 542 8.21 -31.08 17.33
C GLU A 542 6.84 -30.38 17.51
N VAL A 543 5.74 -31.03 17.10
CA VAL A 543 4.37 -30.51 17.29
C VAL A 543 4.02 -30.34 18.77
N VAL A 544 4.36 -31.32 19.60
CA VAL A 544 4.17 -31.26 21.07
C VAL A 544 4.98 -30.10 21.66
N GLY A 545 6.22 -29.92 21.21
CA GLY A 545 7.10 -28.82 21.64
C GLY A 545 6.51 -27.45 21.31
N TRP A 546 5.97 -27.26 20.09
CA TRP A 546 5.31 -26.01 19.71
C TRP A 546 4.08 -25.68 20.58
N ARG A 547 3.25 -26.68 20.86
CA ARG A 547 2.08 -26.46 21.74
C ARG A 547 2.52 -26.12 23.15
N ALA A 548 3.48 -26.84 23.71
CA ALA A 548 3.99 -26.57 25.04
C ALA A 548 4.57 -25.15 25.15
N ALA A 549 5.38 -24.73 24.17
CA ALA A 549 5.94 -23.38 24.14
C ALA A 549 4.82 -22.30 24.02
N ALA A 550 3.83 -22.54 23.17
CA ALA A 550 2.70 -21.63 23.01
C ALA A 550 1.85 -21.50 24.29
N ASP A 551 1.63 -22.61 25.01
CA ASP A 551 0.82 -22.61 26.22
C ASP A 551 1.54 -21.97 27.42
N ALA A 552 2.88 -22.05 27.44
CA ALA A 552 3.73 -21.50 28.50
C ALA A 552 4.27 -20.07 28.14
N MET A 553 3.90 -19.52 26.99
CA MET A 553 4.38 -18.19 26.54
C MET A 553 4.04 -17.10 27.53
N VAL A 554 5.03 -16.36 27.97
CA VAL A 554 4.89 -15.26 28.94
C VAL A 554 4.18 -14.07 28.32
N VAL A 555 3.22 -13.52 29.03
CA VAL A 555 2.51 -12.26 28.71
C VAL A 555 2.62 -11.34 29.93
N PRO A 556 3.54 -10.38 29.94
CA PRO A 556 3.79 -9.51 31.08
C PRO A 556 2.56 -8.71 31.52
N TYR A 557 2.33 -8.68 32.84
CA TYR A 557 1.16 -8.02 33.45
C TYR A 557 1.52 -7.33 34.75
N ASP A 558 1.16 -6.06 34.91
CA ASP A 558 1.30 -5.30 36.17
C ASP A 558 0.01 -5.42 37.00
N ASP A 559 0.00 -6.32 37.96
CA ASP A 559 -1.14 -6.54 38.87
C ASP A 559 -1.52 -5.28 39.66
N LYS A 560 -0.57 -4.41 39.97
CA LYS A 560 -0.79 -3.22 40.78
C LYS A 560 -1.58 -2.16 39.95
N ARG A 561 -1.28 -2.03 38.69
CA ARG A 561 -1.97 -1.11 37.78
C ARG A 561 -3.15 -1.77 37.08
N GLY A 562 -3.16 -3.10 37.00
CA GLY A 562 -4.17 -3.87 36.30
C GLY A 562 -4.07 -3.75 34.77
N VAL A 563 -2.86 -3.62 34.24
CA VAL A 563 -2.58 -3.45 32.82
C VAL A 563 -1.50 -4.44 32.35
N HIS A 564 -1.54 -4.82 31.09
CA HIS A 564 -0.42 -5.54 30.48
C HIS A 564 0.74 -4.58 30.27
N GLU A 565 1.95 -5.07 30.45
CA GLU A 565 3.16 -4.37 30.13
C GLU A 565 3.49 -4.62 28.65
N GLN A 566 3.81 -3.57 27.88
CA GLN A 566 4.22 -3.72 26.49
C GLN A 566 5.43 -4.66 26.32
N ALA A 567 6.33 -4.62 27.31
CA ALA A 567 7.44 -5.54 27.50
C ALA A 567 7.74 -5.66 29.01
N ALA A 568 8.44 -6.68 29.43
CA ALA A 568 8.78 -6.89 30.83
C ALA A 568 9.42 -5.65 31.47
N GLY A 569 8.81 -5.14 32.55
CA GLY A 569 9.28 -3.97 33.29
C GLY A 569 8.95 -2.62 32.67
N PHE A 570 8.16 -2.54 31.59
CA PHE A 570 7.82 -1.26 30.94
C PHE A 570 7.13 -0.29 31.92
N THR A 571 6.21 -0.77 32.74
CA THR A 571 5.48 0.07 33.70
C THR A 571 6.31 0.57 34.88
N GLU A 572 7.50 0.01 35.09
CA GLU A 572 8.46 0.44 36.13
C GLU A 572 9.40 1.54 35.65
N GLN A 573 9.47 1.78 34.33
CA GLN A 573 10.30 2.83 33.77
C GLN A 573 9.77 4.23 34.14
N PRO A 574 10.63 5.28 34.19
CA PRO A 574 10.15 6.65 34.35
C PRO A 574 9.30 7.08 33.16
N GLU A 575 8.24 7.85 33.41
CA GLU A 575 7.43 8.44 32.34
C GLU A 575 8.25 9.45 31.52
N TRP A 576 7.90 9.59 30.24
CA TRP A 576 8.44 10.66 29.38
C TRP A 576 7.95 12.03 29.86
N ASP A 577 8.77 13.03 29.73
CA ASP A 577 8.42 14.40 30.13
C ASP A 577 7.63 15.12 29.03
N PHE A 578 6.39 14.68 28.83
CA PHE A 578 5.50 15.27 27.82
C PHE A 578 5.21 16.75 28.02
N ALA A 579 5.28 17.24 29.26
CA ALA A 579 4.98 18.64 29.58
C ALA A 579 6.05 19.61 29.07
N ASN A 580 7.28 19.14 28.93
CA ASN A 580 8.43 19.92 28.44
C ASN A 580 8.87 19.52 27.02
N THR A 581 8.08 18.71 26.30
CA THR A 581 8.34 18.34 24.90
C THR A 581 7.53 19.27 24.00
N GLY A 582 8.19 20.06 23.15
CA GLY A 582 7.58 20.99 22.21
C GLY A 582 7.05 20.30 20.94
N GLU A 583 6.25 20.99 20.15
CA GLU A 583 5.77 20.47 18.83
C GLU A 583 6.93 20.19 17.88
N ASP A 584 7.95 21.02 17.87
CA ASP A 584 9.14 20.90 17.01
C ASP A 584 10.08 19.76 17.43
N ASP A 585 9.86 19.15 18.59
CA ASP A 585 10.65 18.02 19.09
C ASP A 585 10.16 16.66 18.55
N TYR A 586 9.08 16.64 17.77
CA TYR A 586 8.56 15.43 17.15
C TYR A 586 8.96 15.33 15.67
N PRO A 587 9.22 14.11 15.15
CA PRO A 587 9.24 12.82 15.87
C PRO A 587 10.43 12.71 16.82
N LEU A 588 10.20 12.19 18.02
CA LEU A 588 11.19 12.18 19.11
C LEU A 588 12.53 11.57 18.72
N LEU A 589 12.54 10.53 17.89
CA LEU A 589 13.77 9.85 17.46
C LEU A 589 14.75 10.73 16.67
N LEU A 590 14.28 11.86 16.11
CA LEU A 590 15.15 12.81 15.40
C LEU A 590 15.74 13.90 16.32
N HIS A 591 15.19 14.05 17.54
CA HIS A 591 15.54 15.13 18.44
C HIS A 591 16.14 14.63 19.76
N PHE A 592 15.91 13.34 20.12
CA PHE A 592 16.40 12.75 21.36
C PHE A 592 17.22 11.49 21.12
N PRO A 593 18.25 11.23 21.96
CA PRO A 593 19.04 10.01 21.85
C PRO A 593 18.17 8.76 22.07
N TYR A 594 18.39 7.70 21.29
CA TYR A 594 17.70 6.42 21.48
C TYR A 594 17.88 5.88 22.91
N LEU A 595 19.02 6.12 23.53
CA LEU A 595 19.33 5.69 24.89
C LEU A 595 18.42 6.35 25.93
N GLU A 596 17.86 7.52 25.65
CA GLU A 596 16.85 8.16 26.49
C GLU A 596 15.46 7.55 26.22
N LEU A 597 15.07 7.39 24.96
CA LEU A 597 13.79 6.86 24.53
C LEU A 597 13.57 5.43 25.07
N TYR A 598 14.57 4.54 24.93
CA TYR A 598 14.45 3.12 25.33
C TYR A 598 14.35 2.89 26.85
N ARG A 599 14.40 3.92 27.64
CA ARG A 599 14.36 3.87 29.10
C ARG A 599 13.16 4.62 29.70
N LYS A 600 12.18 4.96 28.86
CA LYS A 600 11.02 5.77 29.26
C LYS A 600 9.71 5.11 28.82
N GLN A 601 8.65 5.40 29.56
CA GLN A 601 7.29 5.06 29.14
C GLN A 601 6.84 6.05 28.06
N VAL A 602 7.23 5.80 26.82
CA VAL A 602 6.79 6.52 25.63
C VAL A 602 6.69 5.53 24.46
N VAL A 603 5.66 5.67 23.67
CA VAL A 603 5.31 4.73 22.59
C VAL A 603 5.26 5.49 21.27
N LYS A 604 6.08 5.09 20.30
CA LYS A 604 6.10 5.67 18.95
C LYS A 604 4.83 5.36 18.20
N GLN A 605 4.43 4.10 18.24
CA GLN A 605 3.30 3.55 17.49
C GLN A 605 2.65 2.38 18.23
N ALA A 606 1.41 2.05 17.87
CA ALA A 606 0.67 0.96 18.48
C ALA A 606 1.45 -0.36 18.45
N ASP A 607 1.62 -0.96 19.65
CA ASP A 607 2.27 -2.24 19.90
C ASP A 607 1.30 -3.15 20.65
N LEU A 608 1.17 -3.01 21.98
CA LEU A 608 0.14 -3.72 22.74
C LEU A 608 -1.28 -3.45 22.22
N VAL A 609 -1.57 -2.22 21.79
CA VAL A 609 -2.88 -1.87 21.20
C VAL A 609 -3.12 -2.69 19.93
N LEU A 610 -2.11 -2.88 19.09
CA LEU A 610 -2.20 -3.73 17.91
C LEU A 610 -2.32 -5.22 18.30
N ALA A 611 -1.62 -5.68 19.33
CA ALA A 611 -1.76 -7.05 19.86
C ALA A 611 -3.20 -7.35 20.29
N MET A 612 -3.87 -6.39 20.96
CA MET A 612 -5.28 -6.54 21.36
C MET A 612 -6.25 -6.61 20.16
N GLN A 613 -5.89 -5.99 19.02
CA GLN A 613 -6.66 -6.09 17.78
C GLN A 613 -6.45 -7.44 17.09
N LEU A 614 -5.19 -7.91 16.97
CA LEU A 614 -4.85 -9.12 16.21
C LEU A 614 -5.05 -10.42 17.01
N CYS A 615 -4.96 -10.36 18.33
CA CYS A 615 -5.16 -11.48 19.27
C CYS A 615 -6.30 -11.17 20.27
N PRO A 616 -7.53 -10.84 19.80
CA PRO A 616 -8.60 -10.31 20.66
C PRO A 616 -9.03 -11.27 21.78
N GLY A 617 -8.88 -12.58 21.58
CA GLY A 617 -9.23 -13.62 22.54
C GLY A 617 -8.27 -13.77 23.73
N GLU A 618 -7.12 -13.09 23.71
CA GLU A 618 -6.12 -13.13 24.80
C GLU A 618 -6.39 -12.04 25.85
N PHE A 619 -7.38 -11.16 25.65
CA PHE A 619 -7.70 -10.04 26.54
C PHE A 619 -9.20 -9.97 26.83
N THR A 620 -9.54 -9.73 28.09
CA THR A 620 -10.92 -9.41 28.47
C THR A 620 -11.29 -7.97 28.07
N ALA A 621 -12.57 -7.67 27.94
CA ALA A 621 -13.05 -6.30 27.63
C ALA A 621 -12.57 -5.26 28.68
N ALA A 622 -12.52 -5.65 29.96
CA ALA A 622 -12.04 -4.77 31.03
C ALA A 622 -10.53 -4.49 30.93
N GLU A 623 -9.74 -5.47 30.53
CA GLU A 623 -8.30 -5.29 30.26
C GLU A 623 -8.06 -4.40 29.06
N LYS A 624 -8.79 -4.60 27.95
CA LYS A 624 -8.72 -3.74 26.77
C LYS A 624 -8.99 -2.27 27.13
N ALA A 625 -10.02 -2.00 27.93
CA ALA A 625 -10.35 -0.64 28.37
C ALA A 625 -9.24 0.00 29.21
N ARG A 626 -8.67 -0.75 30.18
CA ARG A 626 -7.56 -0.24 31.02
C ARG A 626 -6.29 -0.06 30.20
N ASN A 627 -5.95 -1.01 29.35
CA ASN A 627 -4.78 -0.94 28.47
C ASN A 627 -4.91 0.25 27.50
N LEU A 628 -6.07 0.44 26.86
CA LEU A 628 -6.29 1.62 26.00
C LEU A 628 -6.03 2.91 26.76
N THR A 629 -6.61 3.08 27.94
CA THR A 629 -6.45 4.29 28.77
C THR A 629 -4.98 4.53 29.13
N TYR A 630 -4.25 3.47 29.46
CA TYR A 630 -2.84 3.57 29.85
C TYR A 630 -1.93 3.92 28.66
N TYR A 631 -2.13 3.24 27.53
CA TYR A 631 -1.24 3.40 26.35
C TYR A 631 -1.59 4.62 25.50
N GLU A 632 -2.86 5.06 25.45
CA GLU A 632 -3.25 6.30 24.76
C GLU A 632 -2.52 7.51 25.36
N ALA A 633 -2.37 7.56 26.68
CA ALA A 633 -1.65 8.64 27.36
C ALA A 633 -0.13 8.66 27.10
N ARG A 634 0.42 7.64 26.45
CA ARG A 634 1.86 7.46 26.20
C ARG A 634 2.23 7.35 24.73
N THR A 635 1.25 7.23 23.83
CA THR A 635 1.48 7.05 22.40
C THR A 635 1.56 8.42 21.71
N VAL A 636 2.74 8.76 21.19
CA VAL A 636 3.00 10.04 20.54
C VAL A 636 2.62 10.06 19.06
N ARG A 637 2.29 8.92 18.48
CA ARG A 637 1.91 8.76 17.06
C ARG A 637 2.94 9.36 16.08
N ASP A 638 4.22 9.10 16.33
CA ASP A 638 5.32 9.48 15.41
C ASP A 638 5.39 8.55 14.18
N SER A 639 4.34 7.77 13.95
CA SER A 639 4.17 6.83 12.84
C SER A 639 2.76 6.86 12.30
N SER A 640 2.63 6.78 10.98
CA SER A 640 1.34 6.66 10.28
C SER A 640 0.58 5.35 10.59
N LEU A 641 1.23 4.39 11.25
CA LEU A 641 0.64 3.10 11.65
C LEU A 641 -0.16 3.17 12.96
N SER A 642 -0.09 4.27 13.69
CA SER A 642 -0.64 4.36 15.06
C SER A 642 -2.15 4.51 15.11
N ALA A 643 -2.69 5.43 14.31
CA ALA A 643 -4.08 5.88 14.44
C ALA A 643 -5.11 4.76 14.17
N ALA A 644 -4.86 3.88 13.20
CA ALA A 644 -5.81 2.84 12.82
C ALA A 644 -6.05 1.78 13.92
N PRO A 645 -5.03 1.14 14.52
CA PRO A 645 -5.23 0.21 15.64
C PRO A 645 -5.87 0.88 16.86
N GLN A 646 -5.48 2.14 17.15
CA GLN A 646 -6.10 2.91 18.23
C GLN A 646 -7.58 3.17 17.95
N ALA A 647 -7.96 3.49 16.68
CA ALA A 647 -9.36 3.67 16.29
C ALA A 647 -10.15 2.36 16.45
N VAL A 648 -9.60 1.23 16.03
CA VAL A 648 -10.24 -0.09 16.19
C VAL A 648 -10.51 -0.40 17.65
N LEU A 649 -9.50 -0.23 18.50
CA LEU A 649 -9.64 -0.56 19.92
C LEU A 649 -10.55 0.46 20.65
N ALA A 650 -10.45 1.75 20.34
CA ALA A 650 -11.33 2.77 20.90
C ALA A 650 -12.80 2.50 20.56
N ALA A 651 -13.10 2.06 19.34
CA ALA A 651 -14.45 1.64 18.94
C ALA A 651 -14.91 0.41 19.70
N GLU A 652 -14.05 -0.60 19.86
CA GLU A 652 -14.36 -1.84 20.60
C GLU A 652 -14.65 -1.58 22.08
N VAL A 653 -13.93 -0.63 22.69
CA VAL A 653 -14.13 -0.24 24.10
C VAL A 653 -15.35 0.69 24.27
N GLY A 654 -15.77 1.39 23.21
CA GLY A 654 -16.95 2.28 23.22
C GLY A 654 -16.64 3.77 23.19
N HIS A 655 -15.35 4.18 23.13
CA HIS A 655 -14.95 5.59 22.95
C HIS A 655 -15.10 6.01 21.48
N LEU A 656 -16.34 6.08 20.99
CA LEU A 656 -16.67 6.22 19.57
C LEU A 656 -16.27 7.57 18.98
N ASP A 657 -16.27 8.65 19.75
CA ASP A 657 -15.82 9.98 19.27
C ASP A 657 -14.29 9.98 19.05
N LEU A 658 -13.53 9.40 19.98
CA LEU A 658 -12.08 9.21 19.84
C LEU A 658 -11.76 8.29 18.65
N ALA A 659 -12.49 7.19 18.51
CA ALA A 659 -12.34 6.25 17.39
C ALA A 659 -12.58 6.95 16.04
N TYR A 660 -13.57 7.85 15.96
CA TYR A 660 -13.87 8.60 14.74
C TYR A 660 -12.76 9.61 14.39
N ASP A 661 -12.23 10.34 15.38
CA ASP A 661 -11.14 11.30 15.16
C ASP A 661 -9.85 10.57 14.72
N LEU A 662 -9.52 9.43 15.32
CA LEU A 662 -8.38 8.56 14.93
C LEU A 662 -8.57 7.94 13.54
N PHE A 663 -9.77 7.51 13.19
CA PHE A 663 -10.11 7.04 11.85
C PHE A 663 -9.87 8.16 10.81
N ALA A 664 -10.35 9.37 11.10
CA ALA A 664 -10.15 10.52 10.22
C ALA A 664 -8.65 10.86 10.04
N GLU A 665 -7.84 10.81 11.11
CA GLU A 665 -6.39 10.96 11.04
C GLU A 665 -5.77 9.92 10.11
N SER A 666 -6.14 8.64 10.25
CA SER A 666 -5.61 7.56 9.42
C SER A 666 -5.97 7.73 7.94
N VAL A 667 -7.24 8.01 7.61
CA VAL A 667 -7.70 8.06 6.22
C VAL A 667 -7.24 9.32 5.49
N LEU A 668 -7.00 10.42 6.20
CA LEU A 668 -6.51 11.69 5.67
C LEU A 668 -4.99 11.80 5.64
N GLN A 669 -4.26 10.79 6.12
CA GLN A 669 -2.79 10.79 6.23
C GLN A 669 -2.09 11.38 5.01
N ASP A 670 -2.44 10.90 3.82
CA ASP A 670 -1.81 11.32 2.57
C ASP A 670 -2.55 12.50 1.90
N LEU A 671 -3.88 12.57 1.98
CA LEU A 671 -4.64 13.66 1.35
C LEU A 671 -4.43 15.02 2.03
N ALA A 672 -4.15 15.02 3.34
CA ALA A 672 -3.81 16.20 4.12
C ALA A 672 -2.30 16.34 4.38
N ASP A 673 -1.49 15.37 3.91
CA ASP A 673 -0.05 15.30 4.11
C ASP A 673 0.37 15.42 5.58
N LEU A 674 -0.30 14.64 6.44
CA LEU A 674 -0.01 14.65 7.88
C LEU A 674 1.40 14.09 8.13
N GLY A 675 2.37 14.96 8.41
CA GLY A 675 3.77 14.60 8.66
C GLY A 675 4.72 14.80 7.49
N ASP A 676 4.33 15.55 6.47
CA ASP A 676 5.14 16.05 5.34
C ASP A 676 5.94 14.94 4.59
N LYS A 677 5.32 13.76 4.35
CA LYS A 677 5.99 12.60 3.74
C LYS A 677 5.26 11.98 2.54
N THR A 678 4.13 12.56 2.15
CA THR A 678 3.35 12.06 1.01
C THR A 678 4.13 12.24 -0.30
N ALA A 679 5.02 13.21 -0.37
CA ALA A 679 5.91 13.41 -1.51
C ALA A 679 6.78 12.17 -1.86
N ASP A 680 7.10 11.31 -0.88
CA ASP A 680 7.89 10.08 -1.06
C ASP A 680 7.05 8.86 -1.47
N GLY A 681 5.76 9.04 -1.66
CA GLY A 681 4.78 8.00 -1.97
C GLY A 681 3.74 7.82 -0.87
N LEU A 682 2.62 7.19 -1.19
CA LEU A 682 1.49 6.98 -0.30
C LEU A 682 1.80 5.96 0.80
N HIS A 683 1.16 6.12 1.96
CA HIS A 683 1.29 5.21 3.10
C HIS A 683 0.24 4.10 3.02
N LEU A 684 0.54 3.00 2.28
CA LEU A 684 -0.45 1.94 2.03
C LEU A 684 -1.02 1.31 3.29
N ALA A 685 -0.21 1.16 4.34
CA ALA A 685 -0.70 0.64 5.62
C ALA A 685 -1.69 1.60 6.31
N SER A 686 -1.49 2.91 6.21
CA SER A 686 -2.45 3.90 6.72
C SER A 686 -3.75 3.89 5.89
N LEU A 687 -3.64 3.78 4.56
CA LEU A 687 -4.80 3.64 3.69
C LEU A 687 -5.58 2.34 4.00
N ALA A 688 -4.89 1.23 4.25
CA ALA A 688 -5.49 -0.02 4.73
C ALA A 688 -6.13 0.16 6.12
N GLY A 689 -5.48 0.94 6.97
CA GLY A 689 -5.96 1.31 8.30
C GLY A 689 -7.33 1.97 8.29
N ALA A 690 -7.66 2.74 7.23
CA ALA A 690 -8.99 3.32 7.06
C ALA A 690 -10.08 2.22 6.98
N TRP A 691 -9.86 1.17 6.21
CA TRP A 691 -10.77 0.03 6.12
C TRP A 691 -10.83 -0.72 7.45
N LEU A 692 -9.69 -0.95 8.09
CA LEU A 692 -9.62 -1.63 9.38
C LEU A 692 -10.43 -0.87 10.45
N ALA A 693 -10.28 0.45 10.53
CA ALA A 693 -11.04 1.27 11.47
C ALA A 693 -12.56 1.22 11.21
N LEU A 694 -12.98 1.25 9.93
CA LEU A 694 -14.40 1.16 9.57
C LEU A 694 -14.97 -0.24 9.80
N VAL A 695 -14.28 -1.28 9.32
CA VAL A 695 -14.84 -2.64 9.26
C VAL A 695 -14.52 -3.44 10.53
N GLN A 696 -13.30 -3.39 11.04
CA GLN A 696 -12.94 -4.05 12.31
C GLN A 696 -13.28 -3.20 13.53
N GLY A 697 -13.17 -1.86 13.42
CA GLY A 697 -13.54 -0.92 14.47
C GLY A 697 -15.07 -0.76 14.56
N PHE A 698 -15.66 0.06 13.70
CA PHE A 698 -17.11 0.36 13.76
C PHE A 698 -17.98 -0.81 13.34
N GLY A 699 -17.54 -1.64 12.38
CA GLY A 699 -18.22 -2.88 11.97
C GLY A 699 -18.05 -4.03 12.95
N GLY A 700 -17.05 -3.97 13.81
CA GLY A 700 -16.75 -4.98 14.81
C GLY A 700 -16.37 -6.35 14.25
N LEU A 701 -15.87 -6.38 12.98
CA LEU A 701 -15.48 -7.64 12.33
C LEU A 701 -14.33 -8.32 13.06
N ARG A 702 -14.50 -9.61 13.37
CA ARG A 702 -13.46 -10.55 13.83
C ARG A 702 -13.61 -11.88 13.08
N ASP A 703 -12.48 -12.54 12.86
CA ASP A 703 -12.40 -13.81 12.12
C ASP A 703 -11.64 -14.89 12.90
N ASP A 704 -11.70 -14.82 14.23
CA ASP A 704 -10.93 -15.71 15.09
C ASP A 704 -11.32 -17.17 14.85
N ARG A 705 -10.31 -18.02 14.64
CA ARG A 705 -10.45 -19.47 14.41
C ARG A 705 -11.40 -19.87 13.28
N GLY A 706 -11.53 -19.01 12.26
CA GLY A 706 -12.39 -19.29 11.12
C GLY A 706 -13.89 -19.10 11.37
N VAL A 707 -14.23 -18.40 12.43
CA VAL A 707 -15.59 -17.96 12.74
C VAL A 707 -15.70 -16.46 12.46
N LEU A 708 -16.64 -16.07 11.61
CA LEU A 708 -16.87 -14.67 11.29
C LEU A 708 -17.86 -14.06 12.26
N SER A 709 -17.44 -13.05 13.01
CA SER A 709 -18.28 -12.33 13.96
C SER A 709 -18.27 -10.82 13.77
N PHE A 710 -19.34 -10.17 14.19
CA PHE A 710 -19.57 -8.73 14.12
C PHE A 710 -20.12 -8.22 15.43
N ASP A 711 -19.42 -7.26 16.04
CA ASP A 711 -19.85 -6.51 17.22
C ASP A 711 -19.94 -4.99 16.88
N PRO A 712 -20.84 -4.59 15.95
CA PRO A 712 -20.83 -3.24 15.38
C PRO A 712 -21.23 -2.18 16.41
N ARG A 713 -20.57 -1.01 16.31
CA ARG A 713 -20.81 0.18 17.14
C ARG A 713 -20.56 1.44 16.31
N LEU A 714 -21.62 2.15 15.93
CA LEU A 714 -21.49 3.33 15.12
C LEU A 714 -21.37 4.61 15.95
N PRO A 715 -20.39 5.48 15.64
CA PRO A 715 -20.36 6.84 16.18
C PRO A 715 -21.57 7.64 15.66
N ARG A 716 -22.01 8.64 16.44
CA ARG A 716 -23.21 9.46 16.13
C ARG A 716 -23.13 10.21 14.79
N ARG A 717 -21.91 10.38 14.26
CA ARG A 717 -21.64 11.09 13.00
C ARG A 717 -21.75 10.21 11.76
N ILE A 718 -21.94 8.92 11.94
CA ILE A 718 -22.15 7.97 10.85
C ILE A 718 -23.62 7.56 10.85
N ASP A 719 -24.36 8.04 9.86
CA ASP A 719 -25.76 7.69 9.70
C ASP A 719 -25.94 6.28 9.17
N ARG A 720 -25.02 5.86 8.28
CA ARG A 720 -25.00 4.53 7.69
C ARG A 720 -23.56 4.16 7.32
N LEU A 721 -23.18 2.92 7.62
CA LEU A 721 -21.95 2.30 7.14
C LEU A 721 -22.33 1.02 6.38
N ALA A 722 -21.88 0.89 5.12
CA ALA A 722 -22.08 -0.33 4.38
C ALA A 722 -20.78 -0.75 3.69
N PHE A 723 -20.47 -2.05 3.77
CA PHE A 723 -19.29 -2.65 3.16
C PHE A 723 -19.58 -4.06 2.69
N SER A 724 -18.70 -4.57 1.83
CA SER A 724 -18.76 -5.97 1.41
C SER A 724 -17.43 -6.65 1.70
N LEU A 725 -17.47 -7.97 1.87
CA LEU A 725 -16.29 -8.81 2.03
C LEU A 725 -16.48 -10.17 1.37
N ARG A 726 -15.37 -10.80 0.99
CA ARG A 726 -15.35 -12.18 0.51
C ARG A 726 -15.07 -13.13 1.66
N TRP A 727 -15.91 -14.14 1.81
CA TRP A 727 -15.75 -15.17 2.82
C TRP A 727 -16.06 -16.54 2.23
N ARG A 728 -15.07 -17.43 2.17
CA ARG A 728 -15.19 -18.81 1.65
C ARG A 728 -15.91 -18.88 0.30
N GLY A 729 -15.52 -17.98 -0.63
CA GLY A 729 -16.06 -17.93 -1.98
C GLY A 729 -17.34 -17.11 -2.14
N HIS A 730 -17.98 -16.66 -1.07
CA HIS A 730 -19.21 -15.87 -1.10
C HIS A 730 -18.91 -14.38 -0.85
N ARG A 731 -19.70 -13.48 -1.47
CA ARG A 731 -19.71 -12.07 -1.12
C ARG A 731 -20.78 -11.85 -0.05
N LEU A 732 -20.32 -11.42 1.13
CA LEU A 732 -21.19 -10.96 2.22
C LEU A 732 -21.24 -9.44 2.17
N ARG A 733 -22.45 -8.86 2.15
CA ARG A 733 -22.67 -7.42 2.32
C ARG A 733 -23.26 -7.15 3.69
N VAL A 734 -22.67 -6.17 4.37
CA VAL A 734 -23.11 -5.71 5.70
C VAL A 734 -23.54 -4.25 5.57
N THR A 735 -24.71 -3.93 6.10
CA THR A 735 -25.20 -2.54 6.19
C THR A 735 -25.61 -2.26 7.63
N LEU A 736 -24.99 -1.23 8.20
CA LEU A 736 -25.19 -0.82 9.59
C LEU A 736 -25.83 0.56 9.66
N THR A 737 -26.82 0.70 10.52
CA THR A 737 -27.39 1.97 10.93
C THR A 737 -27.34 2.07 12.45
N PRO A 738 -27.65 3.19 13.09
CA PRO A 738 -27.67 3.29 14.55
C PRO A 738 -28.61 2.30 15.25
N THR A 739 -29.57 1.74 14.54
CA THR A 739 -30.63 0.88 15.12
C THR A 739 -30.60 -0.55 14.69
N GLU A 740 -30.00 -0.87 13.53
CA GLU A 740 -30.05 -2.21 12.96
C GLU A 740 -28.78 -2.55 12.13
N ALA A 741 -28.46 -3.83 12.08
CA ALA A 741 -27.48 -4.43 11.19
C ALA A 741 -28.18 -5.37 10.22
N ARG A 742 -27.89 -5.23 8.92
CA ARG A 742 -28.43 -6.05 7.84
C ARG A 742 -27.31 -6.82 7.15
N TYR A 743 -27.51 -8.11 7.00
CA TYR A 743 -26.60 -9.05 6.35
C TYR A 743 -27.24 -9.66 5.12
N GLU A 744 -26.52 -9.73 4.01
CA GLU A 744 -27.03 -10.29 2.74
C GLU A 744 -25.92 -10.96 1.92
N LEU A 745 -26.31 -11.97 1.11
CA LEU A 745 -25.45 -12.67 0.17
C LEU A 745 -25.93 -12.36 -1.26
N PRO A 746 -25.57 -11.18 -1.83
CA PRO A 746 -26.25 -10.66 -3.03
C PRO A 746 -26.05 -11.51 -4.29
N ASP A 747 -24.98 -12.31 -4.37
CA ASP A 747 -24.62 -13.09 -5.56
C ASP A 747 -24.79 -14.61 -5.34
N ALA A 748 -25.29 -15.02 -4.18
CA ALA A 748 -25.38 -16.43 -3.82
C ALA A 748 -26.66 -17.07 -4.33
N ALA A 749 -26.62 -18.38 -4.62
CA ALA A 749 -27.82 -19.15 -4.87
C ALA A 749 -28.75 -19.17 -3.63
N SER A 750 -30.06 -19.31 -3.85
CA SER A 750 -31.05 -19.21 -2.76
C SER A 750 -30.84 -20.23 -1.64
N ASP A 751 -30.21 -21.36 -1.93
CA ASP A 751 -29.88 -22.46 -1.00
C ASP A 751 -28.50 -22.32 -0.34
N THR A 752 -27.75 -21.31 -0.74
CA THR A 752 -26.46 -21.00 -0.07
C THR A 752 -26.72 -20.47 1.34
N GLU A 753 -25.95 -20.97 2.28
CA GLU A 753 -26.04 -20.59 3.69
C GLU A 753 -24.65 -20.21 4.24
N VAL A 754 -24.60 -19.07 4.93
CA VAL A 754 -23.42 -18.61 5.68
C VAL A 754 -23.85 -18.28 7.10
N GLU A 755 -23.11 -18.80 8.08
CA GLU A 755 -23.31 -18.47 9.49
C GLU A 755 -22.32 -17.39 9.91
N VAL A 756 -22.83 -16.35 10.56
CA VAL A 756 -22.04 -15.29 11.23
C VAL A 756 -22.54 -15.13 12.67
N TRP A 757 -21.72 -14.48 13.50
CA TRP A 757 -22.12 -14.16 14.86
C TRP A 757 -22.32 -12.64 14.98
N HIS A 758 -23.42 -12.22 15.59
CA HIS A 758 -23.74 -10.83 15.85
C HIS A 758 -23.90 -10.62 17.36
N HIS A 759 -22.96 -9.88 17.98
CA HIS A 759 -22.91 -9.69 19.43
C HIS A 759 -23.04 -11.01 20.22
N GLY A 760 -22.33 -12.06 19.76
CA GLY A 760 -22.31 -13.37 20.40
C GLY A 760 -23.51 -14.27 20.08
N GLU A 761 -24.47 -13.84 19.26
CA GLU A 761 -25.60 -14.65 18.80
C GLU A 761 -25.41 -15.12 17.36
N SER A 762 -25.68 -16.39 17.10
CA SER A 762 -25.57 -16.96 15.74
C SER A 762 -26.65 -16.41 14.84
N VAL A 763 -26.26 -15.93 13.65
CA VAL A 763 -27.14 -15.43 12.60
C VAL A 763 -26.89 -16.23 11.32
N ARG A 764 -27.91 -16.89 10.84
CA ARG A 764 -27.90 -17.68 9.62
C ARG A 764 -28.38 -16.81 8.46
N ILE A 765 -27.52 -16.62 7.47
CA ILE A 765 -27.80 -15.80 6.27
C ILE A 765 -27.97 -16.76 5.10
N THR A 766 -29.03 -16.58 4.33
CA THR A 766 -29.27 -17.35 3.12
C THR A 766 -29.19 -16.49 1.86
N GLY A 767 -28.94 -17.09 0.71
CA GLY A 767 -28.96 -16.39 -0.57
C GLY A 767 -30.36 -15.92 -1.00
N ALA A 768 -31.44 -16.38 -0.30
CA ALA A 768 -32.82 -16.06 -0.63
C ALA A 768 -33.26 -14.68 -0.13
N GLU A 769 -32.96 -14.36 1.13
CA GLU A 769 -33.43 -13.14 1.78
C GLU A 769 -32.36 -12.56 2.75
N PRO A 770 -32.26 -11.22 2.82
CA PRO A 770 -31.42 -10.56 3.83
C PRO A 770 -31.93 -10.79 5.26
N VAL A 771 -31.00 -10.83 6.21
CA VAL A 771 -31.34 -10.92 7.64
C VAL A 771 -31.03 -9.58 8.30
N THR A 772 -31.99 -9.04 9.05
CA THR A 772 -31.83 -7.81 9.82
C THR A 772 -31.94 -8.12 11.32
N VAL A 773 -30.98 -7.63 12.07
CA VAL A 773 -30.90 -7.80 13.54
C VAL A 773 -30.73 -6.42 14.22
N PRO A 774 -31.25 -6.23 15.44
CA PRO A 774 -31.15 -4.96 16.14
C PRO A 774 -29.71 -4.68 16.60
N MET A 775 -29.32 -3.40 16.61
CA MET A 775 -28.08 -2.93 17.22
C MET A 775 -28.31 -2.74 18.73
N PRO A 776 -27.48 -3.33 19.60
CA PRO A 776 -27.56 -3.07 21.03
C PRO A 776 -27.06 -1.65 21.33
N GLN A 777 -27.52 -1.10 22.46
CA GLN A 777 -26.97 0.14 22.96
C GLN A 777 -25.53 -0.05 23.43
N VAL A 778 -24.65 0.87 23.02
CA VAL A 778 -23.26 0.89 23.48
C VAL A 778 -23.25 1.38 24.93
N PRO A 779 -22.71 0.61 25.88
CA PRO A 779 -22.55 1.07 27.25
C PRO A 779 -21.68 2.34 27.32
N ASP A 780 -21.91 3.18 28.32
CA ASP A 780 -21.03 4.32 28.58
C ASP A 780 -19.62 3.81 28.96
N PRO A 781 -18.58 4.13 28.17
CA PRO A 781 -17.22 3.65 28.43
C PRO A 781 -16.53 4.42 29.56
N GLY A 782 -17.19 5.46 30.11
CA GLY A 782 -16.59 6.38 31.07
C GLY A 782 -15.82 7.54 30.41
N PRO A 783 -14.90 8.20 31.14
CA PRO A 783 -14.13 9.32 30.63
C PRO A 783 -13.21 8.89 29.47
N GLU A 784 -13.13 9.74 28.46
CA GLU A 784 -12.24 9.51 27.31
C GLU A 784 -10.77 9.45 27.76
N PRO A 785 -9.97 8.50 27.23
CA PRO A 785 -8.54 8.42 27.49
C PRO A 785 -7.82 9.75 27.15
N ALA A 786 -6.85 10.12 27.98
CA ALA A 786 -6.01 11.28 27.69
C ALA A 786 -4.94 10.91 26.68
N SER A 787 -4.63 11.82 25.74
CA SER A 787 -3.46 11.77 24.87
C SER A 787 -2.33 12.64 25.40
N PRO A 788 -1.06 12.44 25.02
CA PRO A 788 0.02 13.36 25.34
C PRO A 788 -0.29 14.79 24.86
N PRO A 789 0.19 15.84 25.53
CA PRO A 789 -0.04 17.21 25.12
C PRO A 789 0.34 17.46 23.66
N GLY A 790 -0.53 18.14 22.91
CA GLY A 790 -0.33 18.40 21.48
C GLY A 790 -0.46 17.17 20.55
N ARG A 791 -0.68 15.98 21.10
CA ARG A 791 -0.73 14.72 20.33
C ARG A 791 -2.13 14.09 20.25
N ARG A 792 -3.15 14.80 20.63
CA ARG A 792 -4.53 14.37 20.44
C ARG A 792 -4.91 14.44 18.96
N PRO A 793 -5.66 13.45 18.41
CA PRO A 793 -6.18 13.57 17.06
C PRO A 793 -7.05 14.81 16.92
N THR A 794 -7.02 15.43 15.74
CA THR A 794 -7.82 16.64 15.49
C THR A 794 -9.30 16.34 15.66
N ARG A 795 -9.98 17.06 16.60
CA ARG A 795 -11.42 16.92 16.74
C ARG A 795 -12.12 17.45 15.51
N ARG A 796 -12.95 16.60 14.93
CA ARG A 796 -13.84 17.02 13.85
C ARG A 796 -15.13 17.55 14.45
N SER A 797 -15.49 18.81 14.13
CA SER A 797 -16.75 19.39 14.57
C SER A 797 -17.93 18.70 13.89
N ALA A 798 -19.04 18.58 14.61
CA ALA A 798 -20.31 18.14 14.04
C ALA A 798 -21.04 19.39 13.48
N ASP A 799 -20.54 19.96 12.38
CA ASP A 799 -21.23 21.05 11.68
C ASP A 799 -21.91 20.51 10.43
#